data_8ecbd7dd2ff7f90629198b172fd43f8c
#
_entry.id   8ecbd7dd2ff7f90629198b172fd43f8c
#
_cell.length_a   1.000
_cell.length_b   1.000
_cell.length_c   1.000
_cell.angle_alpha   90.00
_cell.angle_beta   90.00
_cell.angle_gamma   90.00
#
_symmetry.space_group_name_H-M   'P 1'
#
loop_
_entity.id
_entity.type
_entity.pdbx_description
1 polymer ?
#
loop_
_entity_poly.entity_id
_entity_poly.type
_entity_poly.pdbx_seq_one_letter_code
_entity_poly.pdbx_strand_id
1 'polypeptide(L)'
;MNIRTSMLKKCAGLLTLFTLIVFQSFSQASLKAGNRNFERLSYVEAIKNYEGFVESAKPDDEDLPEGLSKLAFCYKKLQDHTNAERVYRILFKNHESILDSKEYLNFAQVLASNSKYRESQKYYSLYGERQSSDLRAKNFTVAYMDRSTFARDSSLYQVKYLDAINSSQADFSPVYFGKGLVFVSAREEDKFIKRVFMNNQTPFLDLFEYPDTTKLSINYKGKTVASLSKSGKGGSIAALSEGLEGFSKKLNSKYHEGPVTFFSDQKQVIFTRNNYIGNKTEKSEDGINKLKLYSAKFDGSKWDHIDELPFDSDEYSCGHPSLNMGNTKLYFVSDMPGGYGGTDIYVVEYNGGNWGNPKNMGRDINSEGNEMFPFIDEFDNIYFASDGHAGLGGLDVFYVELENDRAVSLPENLGSPINSEKDDFSLITDGARNSGFFASNRKTGYSDDDIYAFGRKCRELKLMVYDANTNELLPGAEVRLIKNGINQELHKTDGSGEINICMGTGLDYNFNAFMEGYESNSIGYENMYITEEGNAELKINLIASKLPLVKGVIRSELTNEPIAGATVVLTNTRDESTESVITGKDGRYEFQPIKKGKYVVSAVKEKYATNTEQIGKVKAKRKENTTYEQNLGMIAEGDIFRIENIYYNYGKSEIRKDARKELDNTLLPILKKYPNMAIEIRSHTDSRSGTDFNQALSDNRAKAVVAYLAKRGISEGRLLASGYGEAMLVNGCSDGVDCSEGKHQLNRRTEFKILNVNEPTVKKD
;
A
#
# COMPACT_ATOMS: atom_id res chain seq x y z
N MET A 1 26.63 -11.04 -82.42
CA MET A 1 25.47 -11.04 -81.51
C MET A 1 25.85 -11.44 -80.09
N ASN A 2 26.96 -12.12 -79.80
CA ASN A 2 27.35 -12.63 -78.49
C ASN A 2 28.02 -11.61 -77.51
N ILE A 3 28.55 -10.50 -78.03
CA ILE A 3 29.26 -9.51 -77.16
C ILE A 3 28.25 -8.57 -76.41
N ARG A 4 27.15 -8.21 -77.11
CA ARG A 4 26.08 -7.34 -76.43
C ARG A 4 25.34 -8.05 -75.37
N THR A 5 25.10 -9.36 -75.47
CA THR A 5 24.40 -10.15 -74.38
C THR A 5 25.29 -10.37 -73.17
N SER A 6 26.62 -10.48 -73.28
CA SER A 6 27.57 -10.58 -72.19
C SER A 6 27.74 -9.26 -71.46
N MET A 7 27.74 -8.13 -72.14
CA MET A 7 27.79 -6.80 -71.52
C MET A 7 26.51 -6.45 -70.76
N LEU A 8 25.35 -6.77 -71.33
CA LEU A 8 24.05 -6.58 -70.63
C LEU A 8 23.93 -7.44 -69.36
N LYS A 9 24.42 -8.69 -69.37
CA LYS A 9 24.48 -9.53 -68.19
C LYS A 9 25.45 -9.00 -67.11
N LYS A 10 26.60 -8.44 -67.51
CA LYS A 10 27.55 -7.81 -66.58
C LYS A 10 27.03 -6.49 -66.06
N CYS A 11 26.36 -5.65 -66.84
CA CYS A 11 25.69 -4.42 -66.35
C CYS A 11 24.51 -4.72 -65.48
N ALA A 12 23.70 -5.74 -65.78
CA ALA A 12 22.61 -6.17 -64.86
C ALA A 12 23.15 -6.72 -63.51
N GLY A 13 24.24 -7.51 -63.54
CA GLY A 13 24.92 -7.98 -62.35
C GLY A 13 25.56 -6.86 -61.52
N LEU A 14 26.14 -5.83 -62.15
CA LEU A 14 26.66 -4.66 -61.49
C LEU A 14 25.52 -3.78 -60.89
N LEU A 15 24.39 -3.65 -61.58
CA LEU A 15 23.24 -2.89 -61.11
C LEU A 15 22.58 -3.59 -59.89
N THR A 16 22.44 -4.91 -59.92
CA THR A 16 21.96 -5.71 -58.81
C THR A 16 22.92 -5.68 -57.59
N LEU A 17 24.23 -5.71 -57.83
CA LEU A 17 25.24 -5.61 -56.78
C LEU A 17 25.21 -4.19 -56.16
N PHE A 18 25.07 -3.14 -56.96
CA PHE A 18 25.00 -1.77 -56.49
C PHE A 18 23.70 -1.50 -55.69
N THR A 19 22.56 -2.01 -56.17
CA THR A 19 21.30 -1.95 -55.39
C THR A 19 21.40 -2.73 -54.11
N LEU A 20 22.01 -3.91 -54.07
CA LEU A 20 22.25 -4.70 -52.86
C LEU A 20 23.14 -3.94 -51.85
N ILE A 21 24.22 -3.31 -52.30
CA ILE A 21 25.14 -2.51 -51.44
C ILE A 21 24.41 -1.27 -50.90
N VAL A 22 23.61 -0.59 -51.69
CA VAL A 22 22.82 0.57 -51.27
C VAL A 22 21.77 0.17 -50.24
N PHE A 23 21.05 -0.95 -50.45
CA PHE A 23 20.08 -1.47 -49.48
C PHE A 23 20.75 -1.88 -48.14
N GLN A 24 21.89 -2.54 -48.20
CA GLN A 24 22.62 -2.96 -47.00
C GLN A 24 23.21 -1.78 -46.23
N SER A 25 23.71 -0.74 -46.94
CA SER A 25 24.16 0.50 -46.28
C SER A 25 23.01 1.29 -45.65
N PHE A 26 21.82 1.29 -46.23
CA PHE A 26 20.62 1.91 -45.73
C PHE A 26 20.10 1.18 -44.47
N SER A 27 20.05 -0.16 -44.54
CA SER A 27 19.68 -1.01 -43.40
C SER A 27 20.55 -0.73 -42.17
N GLN A 28 21.88 -0.77 -42.33
CA GLN A 28 22.84 -0.49 -41.25
C GLN A 28 22.77 0.97 -40.71
N ALA A 29 22.48 1.94 -41.58
CA ALA A 29 22.28 3.31 -41.17
C ALA A 29 21.01 3.47 -40.29
N SER A 30 19.94 2.76 -40.68
CA SER A 30 18.68 2.73 -39.90
C SER A 30 18.88 2.07 -38.54
N LEU A 31 19.59 0.95 -38.43
CA LEU A 31 19.90 0.29 -37.17
C LEU A 31 20.70 1.20 -36.23
N LYS A 32 21.76 1.84 -36.72
CA LYS A 32 22.57 2.80 -35.95
C LYS A 32 21.75 3.98 -35.47
N ALA A 33 20.84 4.51 -36.27
CA ALA A 33 19.93 5.57 -35.87
C ALA A 33 18.92 5.08 -34.79
N GLY A 34 18.39 3.87 -34.97
CA GLY A 34 17.53 3.20 -33.99
C GLY A 34 18.20 3.05 -32.63
N ASN A 35 19.42 2.48 -32.60
CA ASN A 35 20.21 2.31 -31.40
C ASN A 35 20.48 3.64 -30.67
N ARG A 36 20.89 4.67 -31.41
CA ARG A 36 21.10 6.00 -30.84
C ARG A 36 19.81 6.61 -30.22
N ASN A 37 18.67 6.42 -30.87
CA ASN A 37 17.38 6.91 -30.33
C ASN A 37 16.92 6.08 -29.14
N PHE A 38 17.16 4.77 -29.15
CA PHE A 38 16.89 3.86 -28.05
C PHE A 38 17.67 4.25 -26.79
N GLU A 39 18.99 4.48 -26.91
CA GLU A 39 19.85 4.95 -25.81
C GLU A 39 19.41 6.30 -25.23
N ARG A 40 18.78 7.14 -26.04
CA ARG A 40 18.20 8.43 -25.61
C ARG A 40 16.76 8.31 -25.11
N LEU A 41 16.24 7.10 -24.97
CA LEU A 41 14.87 6.79 -24.59
C LEU A 41 13.81 7.41 -25.53
N SER A 42 14.18 7.74 -26.78
CA SER A 42 13.29 8.33 -27.80
C SER A 42 12.62 7.18 -28.59
N TYR A 43 11.66 6.50 -27.93
CA TYR A 43 11.11 5.24 -28.45
C TYR A 43 10.30 5.40 -29.74
N VAL A 44 9.55 6.50 -29.90
CA VAL A 44 8.80 6.77 -31.15
C VAL A 44 9.73 6.87 -32.36
N GLU A 45 10.86 7.58 -32.22
CA GLU A 45 11.83 7.70 -33.29
C GLU A 45 12.67 6.42 -33.46
N ALA A 46 12.91 5.69 -32.36
CA ALA A 46 13.58 4.40 -32.42
C ALA A 46 12.77 3.37 -33.25
N ILE A 47 11.45 3.29 -33.00
CA ILE A 47 10.52 2.42 -33.76
C ILE A 47 10.60 2.68 -35.25
N LYS A 48 10.50 3.96 -35.68
CA LYS A 48 10.59 4.31 -37.13
C LYS A 48 11.89 3.78 -37.78
N ASN A 49 12.99 3.90 -37.03
CA ASN A 49 14.28 3.43 -37.54
C ASN A 49 14.40 1.91 -37.53
N TYR A 50 13.92 1.25 -36.46
CA TYR A 50 13.97 -0.21 -36.39
C TYR A 50 13.00 -0.88 -37.38
N GLU A 51 11.79 -0.34 -37.61
CA GLU A 51 10.90 -0.85 -38.66
C GLU A 51 11.59 -0.76 -40.05
N GLY A 52 12.21 0.38 -40.38
CA GLY A 52 12.96 0.54 -41.62
C GLY A 52 14.16 -0.42 -41.73
N PHE A 53 14.82 -0.73 -40.60
CA PHE A 53 15.85 -1.75 -40.55
C PHE A 53 15.28 -3.15 -40.83
N VAL A 54 14.26 -3.57 -40.06
CA VAL A 54 13.65 -4.90 -40.16
C VAL A 54 13.06 -5.16 -41.55
N GLU A 55 12.45 -4.15 -42.20
CA GLU A 55 11.94 -4.25 -43.56
C GLU A 55 13.04 -4.45 -44.61
N SER A 56 14.24 -3.90 -44.40
CA SER A 56 15.35 -3.92 -45.30
C SER A 56 16.40 -5.01 -45.01
N ALA A 57 16.41 -5.56 -43.82
CA ALA A 57 17.35 -6.60 -43.40
C ALA A 57 17.07 -7.93 -44.09
N LYS A 58 18.14 -8.69 -44.35
CA LYS A 58 18.00 -10.06 -44.84
C LYS A 58 17.67 -11.00 -43.69
N PRO A 59 17.01 -12.15 -43.96
CA PRO A 59 16.68 -13.13 -42.91
C PRO A 59 17.90 -13.71 -42.17
N ASP A 60 19.08 -13.67 -42.77
CA ASP A 60 20.37 -14.15 -42.26
C ASP A 60 21.25 -13.00 -41.72
N ASP A 61 20.72 -11.80 -41.58
CA ASP A 61 21.43 -10.65 -40.99
C ASP A 61 21.69 -10.90 -39.50
N GLU A 62 22.96 -10.82 -39.10
CA GLU A 62 23.38 -11.10 -37.71
C GLU A 62 22.80 -10.10 -36.71
N ASP A 63 22.49 -8.88 -37.13
CA ASP A 63 21.94 -7.81 -36.29
C ASP A 63 20.40 -7.87 -36.22
N LEU A 64 19.73 -8.69 -37.03
CA LEU A 64 18.27 -8.75 -37.10
C LEU A 64 17.61 -9.16 -35.76
N PRO A 65 18.13 -10.13 -34.98
CA PRO A 65 17.55 -10.49 -33.69
C PRO A 65 17.60 -9.33 -32.69
N GLU A 66 18.70 -8.59 -32.61
CA GLU A 66 18.84 -7.42 -31.74
C GLU A 66 17.87 -6.30 -32.15
N GLY A 67 17.78 -6.03 -33.47
CA GLY A 67 16.84 -5.03 -33.99
C GLY A 67 15.38 -5.37 -33.69
N LEU A 68 14.98 -6.64 -33.84
CA LEU A 68 13.63 -7.12 -33.48
C LEU A 68 13.37 -7.02 -31.96
N SER A 69 14.33 -7.44 -31.12
CA SER A 69 14.21 -7.36 -29.65
C SER A 69 13.99 -5.92 -29.23
N LYS A 70 14.83 -4.99 -29.66
CA LYS A 70 14.71 -3.56 -29.29
C LYS A 70 13.44 -2.93 -29.86
N LEU A 71 13.01 -3.32 -31.05
CA LEU A 71 11.75 -2.86 -31.66
C LEU A 71 10.55 -3.31 -30.81
N ALA A 72 10.50 -4.59 -30.46
CA ALA A 72 9.45 -5.14 -29.61
C ALA A 72 9.41 -4.45 -28.23
N PHE A 73 10.58 -4.22 -27.65
CA PHE A 73 10.72 -3.50 -26.39
C PHE A 73 10.23 -2.05 -26.50
N CYS A 74 10.55 -1.32 -27.59
CA CYS A 74 10.05 0.04 -27.83
C CYS A 74 8.52 0.08 -27.88
N TYR A 75 7.91 -0.83 -28.65
CA TYR A 75 6.45 -0.96 -28.69
C TYR A 75 5.86 -1.26 -27.31
N LYS A 76 6.46 -2.19 -26.54
CA LYS A 76 6.05 -2.49 -25.16
C LYS A 76 6.12 -1.25 -24.28
N LYS A 77 7.21 -0.45 -24.37
CA LYS A 77 7.38 0.78 -23.58
C LYS A 77 6.36 1.88 -23.92
N LEU A 78 5.86 1.90 -25.14
CA LEU A 78 4.78 2.78 -25.57
C LEU A 78 3.39 2.16 -25.41
N GLN A 79 3.26 1.03 -24.71
CA GLN A 79 2.01 0.29 -24.45
C GLN A 79 1.31 -0.23 -25.72
N ASP A 80 1.99 -0.22 -26.88
CA ASP A 80 1.50 -0.83 -28.11
C ASP A 80 1.74 -2.34 -28.09
N HIS A 81 1.01 -3.04 -27.21
CA HIS A 81 1.17 -4.47 -27.02
C HIS A 81 0.81 -5.30 -28.27
N THR A 82 -0.02 -4.78 -29.15
CA THR A 82 -0.39 -5.44 -30.41
C THR A 82 0.83 -5.53 -31.34
N ASN A 83 1.52 -4.43 -31.56
CA ASN A 83 2.74 -4.42 -32.38
C ASN A 83 3.92 -5.09 -31.65
N ALA A 84 4.04 -4.93 -30.34
CA ALA A 84 5.03 -5.66 -29.56
C ALA A 84 4.89 -7.17 -29.73
N GLU A 85 3.68 -7.71 -29.63
CA GLU A 85 3.40 -9.13 -29.85
C GLU A 85 3.74 -9.56 -31.29
N ARG A 86 3.35 -8.78 -32.31
CA ARG A 86 3.69 -9.05 -33.71
C ARG A 86 5.18 -9.26 -33.89
N VAL A 87 5.98 -8.37 -33.31
CA VAL A 87 7.44 -8.43 -33.45
C VAL A 87 8.03 -9.56 -32.59
N TYR A 88 7.57 -9.78 -31.36
CA TYR A 88 8.02 -10.93 -30.54
C TYR A 88 7.71 -12.27 -31.21
N ARG A 89 6.57 -12.43 -31.90
CA ARG A 89 6.25 -13.66 -32.62
C ARG A 89 7.24 -13.93 -33.76
N ILE A 90 7.70 -12.90 -34.45
CA ILE A 90 8.74 -13.03 -35.47
C ILE A 90 10.08 -13.42 -34.82
N LEU A 91 10.45 -12.75 -33.74
CA LEU A 91 11.70 -12.99 -33.01
C LEU A 91 11.76 -14.42 -32.47
N PHE A 92 10.73 -14.89 -31.76
CA PHE A 92 10.69 -16.24 -31.20
C PHE A 92 10.59 -17.32 -32.26
N LYS A 93 9.87 -17.09 -33.36
CA LYS A 93 9.77 -18.08 -34.45
C LYS A 93 11.10 -18.35 -35.13
N ASN A 94 11.93 -17.33 -35.31
CA ASN A 94 13.11 -17.43 -36.16
C ASN A 94 14.43 -17.48 -35.36
N HIS A 95 14.46 -17.00 -34.14
CA HIS A 95 15.70 -16.76 -33.40
C HIS A 95 15.68 -17.24 -31.93
N GLU A 96 14.68 -18.07 -31.52
CA GLU A 96 14.47 -18.50 -30.12
C GLU A 96 15.74 -19.05 -29.46
N SER A 97 16.61 -19.75 -30.19
CA SER A 97 17.80 -20.42 -29.65
C SER A 97 18.87 -19.48 -29.10
N ILE A 98 18.85 -18.19 -29.46
CA ILE A 98 19.85 -17.19 -29.07
C ILE A 98 19.28 -16.14 -28.11
N LEU A 99 18.00 -16.23 -27.75
CA LEU A 99 17.35 -15.27 -26.89
C LEU A 99 17.73 -15.46 -25.42
N ASP A 100 17.93 -14.35 -24.72
CA ASP A 100 18.13 -14.36 -23.29
C ASP A 100 16.81 -14.52 -22.50
N SER A 101 16.90 -14.71 -21.19
CA SER A 101 15.74 -14.90 -20.33
C SER A 101 14.79 -13.69 -20.32
N LYS A 102 15.31 -12.49 -20.47
CA LYS A 102 14.54 -11.25 -20.45
C LYS A 102 13.51 -11.16 -21.57
N GLU A 103 13.82 -11.72 -22.74
CA GLU A 103 12.87 -11.74 -23.85
C GLU A 103 11.66 -12.62 -23.56
N TYR A 104 11.85 -13.74 -22.84
CA TYR A 104 10.74 -14.61 -22.42
C TYR A 104 9.81 -13.88 -21.43
N LEU A 105 10.37 -13.14 -20.47
CA LEU A 105 9.60 -12.31 -19.55
C LEU A 105 8.82 -11.22 -20.28
N ASN A 106 9.50 -10.45 -21.15
CA ASN A 106 8.86 -9.38 -21.91
C ASN A 106 7.73 -9.89 -22.78
N PHE A 107 7.93 -11.03 -23.45
CA PHE A 107 6.88 -11.61 -24.29
C PHE A 107 5.71 -12.15 -23.46
N ALA A 108 5.98 -12.78 -22.30
CA ALA A 108 4.94 -13.21 -21.39
C ALA A 108 4.04 -12.04 -20.93
N GLN A 109 4.66 -10.91 -20.55
CA GLN A 109 3.94 -9.68 -20.14
C GLN A 109 3.09 -9.11 -21.28
N VAL A 110 3.66 -9.00 -22.49
CA VAL A 110 2.93 -8.52 -23.68
C VAL A 110 1.72 -9.40 -24.00
N LEU A 111 1.87 -10.73 -23.88
CA LEU A 111 0.77 -11.66 -24.08
C LEU A 111 -0.34 -11.50 -23.03
N ALA A 112 0.02 -11.26 -21.77
CA ALA A 112 -0.95 -10.99 -20.70
C ALA A 112 -1.75 -9.72 -21.00
N SER A 113 -1.07 -8.60 -21.35
CA SER A 113 -1.70 -7.33 -21.72
C SER A 113 -2.58 -7.43 -22.99
N ASN A 114 -2.42 -8.50 -23.79
CA ASN A 114 -3.29 -8.86 -24.91
C ASN A 114 -4.32 -9.95 -24.55
N SER A 115 -4.59 -10.18 -23.25
CA SER A 115 -5.53 -11.19 -22.73
C SER A 115 -5.20 -12.64 -23.11
N LYS A 116 -3.99 -12.94 -23.58
CA LYS A 116 -3.52 -14.27 -24.02
C LYS A 116 -2.87 -15.05 -22.88
N TYR A 117 -3.56 -15.14 -21.75
CA TYR A 117 -3.02 -15.67 -20.49
C TYR A 117 -2.46 -17.09 -20.57
N ARG A 118 -3.08 -17.97 -21.37
CA ARG A 118 -2.59 -19.35 -21.54
C ARG A 118 -1.22 -19.39 -22.25
N GLU A 119 -1.02 -18.52 -23.24
CA GLU A 119 0.27 -18.40 -23.90
C GLU A 119 1.27 -17.68 -22.97
N SER A 120 0.84 -16.61 -22.31
CA SER A 120 1.63 -15.90 -21.31
C SER A 120 2.15 -16.84 -20.22
N GLN A 121 1.28 -17.70 -19.65
CA GLN A 121 1.67 -18.72 -18.67
C GLN A 121 2.81 -19.60 -19.16
N LYS A 122 2.75 -20.04 -20.44
CA LYS A 122 3.82 -20.85 -21.04
C LYS A 122 5.15 -20.09 -21.03
N TYR A 123 5.16 -18.83 -21.43
CA TYR A 123 6.40 -18.04 -21.50
C TYR A 123 6.92 -17.64 -20.11
N TYR A 124 6.06 -17.40 -19.13
CA TYR A 124 6.48 -17.27 -17.73
C TYR A 124 7.13 -18.56 -17.19
N SER A 125 6.59 -19.74 -17.53
CA SER A 125 7.20 -21.01 -17.16
C SER A 125 8.58 -21.19 -17.79
N LEU A 126 8.71 -20.90 -19.10
CA LEU A 126 9.99 -20.95 -19.81
C LEU A 126 11.02 -19.92 -19.29
N TYR A 127 10.54 -18.77 -18.83
CA TYR A 127 11.36 -17.79 -18.13
C TYR A 127 11.89 -18.35 -16.81
N GLY A 128 11.01 -18.97 -15.99
CA GLY A 128 11.39 -19.58 -14.73
C GLY A 128 12.42 -20.70 -14.82
N GLU A 129 12.40 -21.48 -15.91
CA GLU A 129 13.43 -22.48 -16.19
C GLU A 129 14.83 -21.86 -16.37
N ARG A 130 14.89 -20.61 -16.84
CA ARG A 130 16.13 -19.86 -17.12
C ARG A 130 16.54 -18.94 -15.96
N GLN A 131 15.58 -18.47 -15.19
CA GLN A 131 15.75 -17.49 -14.10
C GLN A 131 14.95 -17.91 -12.86
N SER A 132 15.39 -18.98 -12.20
CA SER A 132 14.66 -19.60 -11.08
C SER A 132 14.59 -18.74 -9.80
N SER A 133 15.45 -17.72 -9.66
CA SER A 133 15.46 -16.81 -8.52
C SER A 133 14.39 -15.71 -8.61
N ASP A 134 13.83 -15.47 -9.80
CA ASP A 134 12.78 -14.47 -10.00
C ASP A 134 11.40 -15.08 -9.72
N LEU A 135 10.74 -14.57 -8.68
CA LEU A 135 9.47 -15.12 -8.21
C LEU A 135 8.31 -14.84 -9.16
N ARG A 136 8.42 -13.84 -10.06
CA ARG A 136 7.40 -13.54 -11.08
C ARG A 136 7.06 -14.76 -11.91
N ALA A 137 8.07 -15.52 -12.34
CA ALA A 137 7.87 -16.72 -13.13
C ALA A 137 6.88 -17.69 -12.47
N LYS A 138 7.10 -18.01 -11.19
CA LYS A 138 6.27 -18.91 -10.41
C LYS A 138 4.88 -18.31 -10.15
N ASN A 139 4.85 -17.07 -9.68
CA ASN A 139 3.61 -16.42 -9.24
C ASN A 139 2.61 -16.26 -10.38
N PHE A 140 3.06 -15.75 -11.53
CA PHE A 140 2.20 -15.61 -12.72
C PHE A 140 1.80 -16.97 -13.33
N THR A 141 2.72 -17.95 -13.34
CA THR A 141 2.40 -19.29 -13.82
C THR A 141 1.26 -19.91 -12.99
N VAL A 142 1.31 -19.78 -11.65
CA VAL A 142 0.28 -20.30 -10.75
C VAL A 142 -1.02 -19.51 -10.89
N ALA A 143 -0.96 -18.19 -10.90
CA ALA A 143 -2.15 -17.33 -10.98
C ALA A 143 -2.94 -17.56 -12.28
N TYR A 144 -2.26 -17.83 -13.39
CA TYR A 144 -2.93 -18.07 -14.67
C TYR A 144 -3.48 -19.49 -14.84
N MET A 145 -3.24 -20.41 -13.88
CA MET A 145 -3.95 -21.68 -13.83
C MET A 145 -5.42 -21.49 -13.44
N ASP A 146 -5.69 -20.59 -12.50
CA ASP A 146 -7.05 -20.25 -12.09
C ASP A 146 -7.19 -18.74 -11.94
N ARG A 147 -7.79 -18.10 -12.93
CA ARG A 147 -8.03 -16.66 -12.96
C ARG A 147 -9.33 -16.22 -12.28
N SER A 148 -10.09 -17.15 -11.72
CA SER A 148 -11.35 -16.83 -11.03
C SER A 148 -11.12 -15.92 -9.83
N THR A 149 -9.94 -15.96 -9.22
CA THR A 149 -9.52 -15.08 -8.13
C THR A 149 -9.53 -13.60 -8.52
N PHE A 150 -9.15 -13.26 -9.77
CA PHE A 150 -9.20 -11.89 -10.28
C PHE A 150 -10.60 -11.40 -10.63
N ALA A 151 -11.58 -12.27 -10.71
CA ALA A 151 -12.98 -11.94 -10.98
C ALA A 151 -13.88 -12.03 -9.73
N ARG A 152 -13.32 -12.41 -8.57
CA ARG A 152 -14.07 -12.64 -7.32
C ARG A 152 -14.98 -11.49 -6.96
N ASP A 153 -14.48 -10.27 -7.07
CA ASP A 153 -15.18 -9.05 -6.66
C ASP A 153 -15.76 -8.27 -7.86
N SER A 154 -15.76 -8.85 -9.06
CA SER A 154 -16.20 -8.17 -10.30
C SER A 154 -17.66 -7.70 -10.28
N SER A 155 -18.51 -8.37 -9.51
CA SER A 155 -19.91 -7.97 -9.30
C SER A 155 -20.07 -6.88 -8.25
N LEU A 156 -19.07 -6.64 -7.39
CA LEU A 156 -19.16 -5.71 -6.26
C LEU A 156 -18.92 -4.26 -6.66
N TYR A 157 -18.17 -4.02 -7.72
CA TYR A 157 -17.79 -2.68 -8.14
C TYR A 157 -18.36 -2.32 -9.50
N GLN A 158 -18.54 -1.05 -9.72
CA GLN A 158 -18.77 -0.44 -11.03
C GLN A 158 -17.70 0.62 -11.26
N VAL A 159 -17.27 0.75 -12.51
CA VAL A 159 -16.24 1.69 -12.95
C VAL A 159 -16.84 2.61 -14.00
N LYS A 160 -16.51 3.89 -13.93
CA LYS A 160 -17.00 4.92 -14.84
C LYS A 160 -15.85 5.78 -15.35
N TYR A 161 -15.75 5.92 -16.65
CA TYR A 161 -14.90 6.90 -17.31
C TYR A 161 -15.36 8.33 -17.00
N LEU A 162 -14.43 9.24 -16.77
CA LEU A 162 -14.73 10.61 -16.35
C LEU A 162 -14.51 11.62 -17.48
N ASP A 163 -15.48 11.73 -18.40
CA ASP A 163 -15.44 12.70 -19.52
C ASP A 163 -15.18 14.16 -19.07
N ALA A 164 -15.55 14.51 -17.85
CA ALA A 164 -15.39 15.87 -17.31
C ALA A 164 -13.95 16.23 -16.94
N ILE A 165 -13.10 15.23 -16.72
CA ILE A 165 -11.70 15.42 -16.30
C ILE A 165 -10.75 15.04 -17.42
N ASN A 166 -11.00 13.93 -18.09
CA ASN A 166 -10.09 13.35 -19.07
C ASN A 166 -10.01 14.19 -20.35
N SER A 167 -8.82 14.29 -20.91
CA SER A 167 -8.50 14.95 -22.17
C SER A 167 -8.24 13.93 -23.28
N SER A 168 -7.65 14.35 -24.38
CA SER A 168 -7.10 13.46 -25.41
C SER A 168 -5.65 13.04 -25.17
N GLN A 169 -5.09 13.41 -24.03
CA GLN A 169 -3.73 13.10 -23.59
C GLN A 169 -3.81 12.43 -22.23
N ALA A 170 -2.68 11.97 -21.69
CA ALA A 170 -2.64 11.31 -20.41
C ALA A 170 -3.14 12.20 -19.26
N ASP A 171 -4.07 11.65 -18.46
CA ASP A 171 -4.65 12.24 -17.24
C ASP A 171 -4.62 11.18 -16.14
N PHE A 172 -3.85 11.40 -15.07
CA PHE A 172 -3.64 10.36 -14.05
C PHE A 172 -3.29 10.93 -12.67
N SER A 173 -3.09 10.03 -11.71
CA SER A 173 -2.69 10.34 -10.33
C SER A 173 -3.56 11.37 -9.64
N PRO A 174 -4.89 11.11 -9.53
CA PRO A 174 -5.78 11.96 -8.77
C PRO A 174 -5.42 11.93 -7.28
N VAL A 175 -5.58 13.07 -6.60
CA VAL A 175 -5.47 13.19 -5.14
C VAL A 175 -6.53 14.16 -4.62
N TYR A 176 -7.12 13.88 -3.47
CA TYR A 176 -8.12 14.76 -2.87
C TYR A 176 -7.50 16.09 -2.42
N PHE A 177 -8.12 17.20 -2.81
CA PHE A 177 -7.78 18.55 -2.37
C PHE A 177 -9.05 19.39 -2.18
N GLY A 178 -9.26 19.94 -0.99
CA GLY A 178 -10.50 20.60 -0.64
C GLY A 178 -11.71 19.69 -0.82
N LYS A 179 -12.63 20.10 -1.71
CA LYS A 179 -13.76 19.28 -2.16
C LYS A 179 -13.55 18.64 -3.52
N GLY A 180 -12.39 18.87 -4.11
CA GLY A 180 -12.04 18.50 -5.47
C GLY A 180 -10.92 17.49 -5.56
N LEU A 181 -10.33 17.43 -6.74
CA LEU A 181 -9.15 16.62 -7.07
C LEU A 181 -8.06 17.51 -7.66
N VAL A 182 -6.82 17.24 -7.29
CA VAL A 182 -5.64 17.63 -8.07
C VAL A 182 -5.15 16.38 -8.78
N PHE A 183 -4.74 16.51 -10.02
CA PHE A 183 -4.28 15.38 -10.85
C PHE A 183 -3.23 15.84 -11.86
N VAL A 184 -2.53 14.90 -12.44
CA VAL A 184 -1.49 15.11 -13.45
C VAL A 184 -2.12 15.02 -14.84
N SER A 185 -1.75 15.94 -15.73
CA SER A 185 -2.26 15.94 -17.11
C SER A 185 -1.20 16.37 -18.11
N ALA A 186 -1.20 15.73 -19.28
CA ALA A 186 -0.41 16.11 -20.45
C ALA A 186 -1.20 16.99 -21.43
N ARG A 187 -2.34 17.57 -21.03
CA ARG A 187 -3.17 18.42 -21.91
C ARG A 187 -2.41 19.67 -22.34
N GLU A 188 -2.59 20.04 -23.59
CA GLU A 188 -1.99 21.28 -24.11
C GLU A 188 -2.71 22.50 -23.52
N GLU A 189 -1.98 23.39 -22.84
CA GLU A 189 -2.39 24.77 -22.71
C GLU A 189 -2.09 25.52 -24.03
N ASP A 190 -2.85 26.58 -24.34
CA ASP A 190 -2.63 27.45 -25.51
C ASP A 190 -1.26 28.18 -25.40
N LYS A 191 -0.17 27.46 -25.58
CA LYS A 191 1.20 27.99 -25.60
C LYS A 191 1.70 28.14 -27.02
N PHE A 192 2.30 29.31 -27.37
CA PHE A 192 2.90 29.59 -28.67
C PHE A 192 4.08 28.63 -29.03
N ILE A 193 4.74 28.04 -28.05
CA ILE A 193 5.85 27.10 -28.24
C ILE A 193 5.44 25.76 -27.66
N LYS A 194 5.21 24.78 -28.53
CA LYS A 194 4.94 23.40 -28.16
C LYS A 194 6.24 22.68 -27.84
N ARG A 195 6.42 22.25 -26.62
CA ARG A 195 7.51 21.37 -26.20
C ARG A 195 6.93 19.99 -26.01
N VAL A 196 7.62 18.98 -26.50
CA VAL A 196 7.21 17.59 -26.39
C VAL A 196 8.29 16.76 -25.69
N PHE A 197 7.84 15.79 -24.92
CA PHE A 197 8.71 14.81 -24.29
C PHE A 197 9.24 13.85 -25.35
N MET A 198 10.56 13.61 -25.41
CA MET A 198 11.18 12.85 -26.50
C MET A 198 10.81 11.36 -26.50
N ASN A 199 10.42 10.82 -25.37
CA ASN A 199 10.10 9.40 -25.22
C ASN A 199 8.90 8.99 -26.11
N ASN A 200 7.78 9.69 -25.93
CA ASN A 200 6.49 9.39 -26.57
C ASN A 200 5.92 10.53 -27.42
N GLN A 201 6.61 11.66 -27.50
CA GLN A 201 6.22 12.88 -28.24
C GLN A 201 4.93 13.54 -27.71
N THR A 202 4.57 13.30 -26.46
CA THR A 202 3.45 14.00 -25.77
C THR A 202 3.91 15.31 -25.13
N PRO A 203 2.98 16.24 -24.81
CA PRO A 203 3.28 17.41 -24.01
C PRO A 203 3.85 17.04 -22.63
N PHE A 204 4.52 17.98 -21.97
CA PHE A 204 4.98 17.80 -20.59
C PHE A 204 3.80 17.80 -19.65
N LEU A 205 3.95 17.06 -18.54
CA LEU A 205 2.93 16.89 -17.50
C LEU A 205 2.89 18.13 -16.59
N ASP A 206 1.69 18.62 -16.33
CA ASP A 206 1.38 19.70 -15.39
C ASP A 206 0.32 19.25 -14.39
N LEU A 207 0.21 19.94 -13.24
CA LEU A 207 -0.84 19.72 -12.25
C LEU A 207 -2.08 20.54 -12.59
N PHE A 208 -3.25 19.90 -12.54
CA PHE A 208 -4.57 20.51 -12.75
C PHE A 208 -5.49 20.25 -11.57
N GLU A 209 -6.48 21.13 -11.38
CA GLU A 209 -7.48 21.02 -10.32
C GLU A 209 -8.88 20.91 -10.91
N TYR A 210 -9.68 19.98 -10.33
CA TYR A 210 -11.12 19.90 -10.52
C TYR A 210 -11.81 20.17 -9.18
N PRO A 211 -12.69 21.19 -9.06
CA PRO A 211 -13.02 21.76 -7.76
C PRO A 211 -14.05 20.99 -6.92
N ASP A 212 -14.81 20.04 -7.49
CA ASP A 212 -15.93 19.38 -6.78
C ASP A 212 -16.16 17.93 -7.21
N THR A 213 -15.64 16.99 -6.43
CA THR A 213 -15.76 15.54 -6.69
C THR A 213 -17.18 15.02 -6.60
N THR A 214 -18.11 15.72 -5.95
CA THR A 214 -19.50 15.26 -5.84
C THR A 214 -20.19 15.12 -7.20
N LYS A 215 -19.69 15.82 -8.21
CA LYS A 215 -20.15 15.75 -9.59
C LYS A 215 -19.52 14.57 -10.37
N LEU A 216 -18.47 13.96 -9.86
CA LEU A 216 -17.67 12.91 -10.50
C LEU A 216 -17.97 11.52 -9.96
N SER A 217 -18.26 11.41 -8.66
CA SER A 217 -18.42 10.14 -7.96
C SER A 217 -19.60 9.33 -8.47
N ILE A 218 -19.50 8.02 -8.34
CA ILE A 218 -20.58 7.07 -8.51
C ILE A 218 -21.26 6.90 -7.16
N ASN A 219 -22.57 7.23 -7.06
CA ASN A 219 -23.30 6.98 -5.82
C ASN A 219 -23.74 5.51 -5.72
N TYR A 220 -24.05 5.06 -4.49
CA TYR A 220 -24.48 3.69 -4.18
C TYR A 220 -25.67 3.19 -5.00
N LYS A 221 -26.51 4.07 -5.51
CA LYS A 221 -27.74 3.72 -6.26
C LYS A 221 -27.48 3.51 -7.75
N GLY A 222 -26.24 3.52 -8.20
CA GLY A 222 -25.93 3.43 -9.62
C GLY A 222 -26.42 4.62 -10.44
N LYS A 223 -27.02 5.62 -9.80
CA LYS A 223 -27.42 6.87 -10.43
C LYS A 223 -26.20 7.78 -10.42
N THR A 224 -25.63 7.96 -11.59
CA THR A 224 -24.63 9.02 -11.80
C THR A 224 -25.25 10.37 -11.43
N VAL A 225 -24.59 11.11 -10.54
CA VAL A 225 -24.95 12.51 -10.21
C VAL A 225 -24.62 13.44 -11.38
N ALA A 226 -24.59 12.98 -12.58
CA ALA A 226 -24.47 13.83 -13.74
C ALA A 226 -25.17 13.22 -14.95
N SER A 227 -26.48 13.11 -14.93
CA SER A 227 -27.22 13.24 -16.15
C SER A 227 -27.54 14.73 -16.40
N LEU A 228 -26.53 15.54 -16.50
CA LEU A 228 -26.63 16.92 -17.00
C LEU A 228 -26.38 16.96 -18.50
N SER A 229 -27.07 16.11 -19.27
CA SER A 229 -27.20 16.37 -20.69
C SER A 229 -28.34 15.59 -21.31
N LYS A 230 -29.56 15.97 -20.98
CA LYS A 230 -30.70 15.83 -21.90
C LYS A 230 -31.39 17.16 -22.00
N SER A 231 -30.77 18.13 -22.61
CA SER A 231 -31.46 19.18 -23.34
C SER A 231 -30.64 19.46 -24.60
N GLY A 232 -31.32 19.25 -25.70
CA GLY A 232 -30.83 19.17 -27.04
C GLY A 232 -29.96 20.30 -27.55
N LYS A 233 -29.36 19.96 -28.68
CA LYS A 233 -28.64 20.76 -29.66
C LYS A 233 -27.16 21.02 -29.36
N GLY A 234 -26.31 20.26 -30.08
CA GLY A 234 -25.07 20.72 -30.67
C GLY A 234 -24.20 21.67 -29.83
N GLY A 235 -23.79 21.28 -28.62
CA GLY A 235 -22.78 21.99 -27.87
C GLY A 235 -21.43 21.34 -28.09
N SER A 236 -20.47 22.11 -28.58
CA SER A 236 -19.08 21.69 -28.80
C SER A 236 -18.46 21.19 -27.52
N ILE A 237 -17.47 20.31 -27.66
CA ILE A 237 -16.59 19.77 -26.60
C ILE A 237 -16.02 20.87 -25.66
N ALA A 238 -16.00 22.14 -26.08
CA ALA A 238 -15.58 23.28 -25.28
C ALA A 238 -16.46 23.62 -24.05
N ALA A 239 -17.68 23.08 -23.96
CA ALA A 239 -18.58 23.35 -22.82
C ALA A 239 -18.34 22.40 -21.61
N LEU A 240 -17.53 21.36 -21.76
CA LEU A 240 -17.20 20.39 -20.69
C LEU A 240 -15.95 20.77 -19.91
N SER A 241 -15.15 21.74 -20.39
CA SER A 241 -13.93 22.23 -19.72
C SER A 241 -14.16 23.44 -18.79
N GLU A 242 -15.39 23.87 -18.58
CA GLU A 242 -15.69 24.93 -17.61
C GLU A 242 -15.41 24.43 -16.18
N GLY A 243 -14.27 24.84 -15.62
CA GLY A 243 -13.87 24.56 -14.24
C GLY A 243 -12.52 23.84 -14.08
N LEU A 244 -11.84 23.48 -15.17
CA LEU A 244 -10.49 22.93 -15.09
C LEU A 244 -9.47 24.06 -15.24
N GLU A 245 -8.69 24.27 -14.18
CA GLU A 245 -7.60 25.25 -14.17
C GLU A 245 -6.28 24.57 -13.80
N GLY A 246 -5.17 25.11 -14.32
CA GLY A 246 -3.83 24.71 -13.86
C GLY A 246 -3.71 24.99 -12.37
N PHE A 247 -3.33 23.97 -11.58
CA PHE A 247 -3.33 24.04 -10.12
C PHE A 247 -2.45 25.18 -9.58
N SER A 248 -1.25 25.36 -10.10
CA SER A 248 -0.35 26.41 -9.67
C SER A 248 0.69 26.76 -10.73
N LYS A 249 0.75 28.03 -11.15
CA LYS A 249 1.80 28.52 -12.05
C LYS A 249 3.22 28.44 -11.47
N LYS A 250 3.36 28.28 -10.16
CA LYS A 250 4.66 28.19 -9.49
C LYS A 250 5.12 26.75 -9.38
N LEU A 251 4.19 25.82 -9.15
CA LEU A 251 4.48 24.39 -9.12
C LEU A 251 4.65 23.85 -10.54
N ASN A 252 3.78 24.21 -11.48
CA ASN A 252 3.94 23.85 -12.89
C ASN A 252 5.15 24.58 -13.50
N SER A 253 6.09 23.83 -14.05
CA SER A 253 7.36 24.33 -14.57
C SER A 253 7.48 24.18 -16.10
N LYS A 254 8.68 23.99 -16.58
CA LYS A 254 8.96 23.74 -18.02
C LYS A 254 9.01 22.25 -18.35
N TYR A 255 9.06 21.40 -17.35
CA TYR A 255 9.28 19.98 -17.44
C TYR A 255 8.10 19.25 -16.79
N HIS A 256 8.23 17.95 -16.55
CA HIS A 256 7.18 17.18 -15.91
C HIS A 256 7.06 17.54 -14.43
N GLU A 257 5.85 17.86 -14.04
CA GLU A 257 5.34 17.70 -12.68
C GLU A 257 4.53 16.41 -12.64
N GLY A 258 4.71 15.64 -11.56
CA GLY A 258 4.13 14.31 -11.40
C GLY A 258 3.20 14.22 -10.18
N PRO A 259 2.98 13.01 -9.71
CA PRO A 259 2.14 12.75 -8.54
C PRO A 259 2.45 13.63 -7.34
N VAL A 260 1.40 13.95 -6.59
CA VAL A 260 1.44 14.91 -5.48
C VAL A 260 0.69 14.33 -4.28
N THR A 261 1.10 14.75 -3.07
CA THR A 261 0.38 14.49 -1.82
C THR A 261 0.34 15.74 -0.96
N PHE A 262 -0.75 15.95 -0.24
CA PHE A 262 -0.94 17.12 0.61
C PHE A 262 -0.86 16.74 2.08
N PHE A 263 -0.29 17.63 2.90
CA PHE A 263 -0.46 17.56 4.35
C PHE A 263 -1.93 17.78 4.71
N SER A 264 -2.37 17.27 5.85
CA SER A 264 -3.78 17.33 6.29
C SER A 264 -4.33 18.76 6.40
N ASP A 265 -3.46 19.74 6.63
CA ASP A 265 -3.82 21.16 6.66
C ASP A 265 -3.99 21.80 5.26
N GLN A 266 -3.62 21.06 4.22
CA GLN A 266 -3.62 21.46 2.81
C GLN A 266 -2.82 22.76 2.52
N LYS A 267 -1.89 23.12 3.40
CA LYS A 267 -0.98 24.26 3.24
C LYS A 267 0.44 23.87 2.90
N GLN A 268 0.72 22.58 2.89
CA GLN A 268 1.98 22.00 2.47
C GLN A 268 1.72 20.89 1.48
N VAL A 269 2.62 20.72 0.52
CA VAL A 269 2.53 19.72 -0.55
C VAL A 269 3.89 19.08 -0.76
N ILE A 270 3.91 17.81 -1.09
CA ILE A 270 5.08 17.10 -1.64
C ILE A 270 4.69 16.62 -3.02
N PHE A 271 5.55 16.83 -4.01
CA PHE A 271 5.27 16.50 -5.39
C PHE A 271 6.52 16.02 -6.12
N THR A 272 6.28 15.20 -7.13
CA THR A 272 7.33 14.71 -8.04
C THR A 272 7.62 15.75 -9.11
N ARG A 273 8.89 15.93 -9.47
CA ARG A 273 9.33 16.77 -10.59
C ARG A 273 10.63 16.21 -11.15
N ASN A 274 10.91 16.50 -12.43
CA ASN A 274 12.27 16.36 -12.96
C ASN A 274 13.29 17.14 -12.09
N ASN A 275 14.53 16.67 -12.06
CA ASN A 275 15.62 17.39 -11.40
C ASN A 275 15.82 18.75 -12.07
N TYR A 276 15.07 19.74 -11.59
CA TYR A 276 15.03 21.10 -12.10
C TYR A 276 14.75 22.10 -10.99
N ILE A 277 15.77 22.88 -10.63
CA ILE A 277 15.67 23.95 -9.63
C ILE A 277 16.48 25.17 -10.08
N GLY A 278 16.02 26.36 -9.79
CA GLY A 278 16.75 27.60 -10.09
C GLY A 278 17.12 27.80 -11.58
N ASN A 279 16.30 27.30 -12.52
CA ASN A 279 16.54 27.28 -13.98
C ASN A 279 17.69 26.35 -14.44
N LYS A 280 18.17 25.44 -13.61
CA LYS A 280 19.17 24.45 -13.95
C LYS A 280 18.58 23.04 -13.92
N THR A 281 19.06 22.17 -14.79
CA THR A 281 18.79 20.73 -14.81
C THR A 281 20.10 20.01 -14.52
N GLU A 282 20.07 19.11 -13.55
CA GLU A 282 21.17 18.19 -13.29
C GLU A 282 20.84 16.81 -13.87
N LYS A 283 21.88 16.03 -14.15
CA LYS A 283 21.76 14.70 -14.74
C LYS A 283 22.68 13.75 -14.00
N SER A 284 22.25 12.51 -13.88
CA SER A 284 23.07 11.40 -13.40
C SER A 284 24.27 11.11 -14.32
N GLU A 285 25.18 10.27 -13.88
CA GLU A 285 26.35 9.84 -14.66
C GLU A 285 25.93 9.16 -15.99
N ASP A 286 24.76 8.50 -16.02
CA ASP A 286 24.19 7.92 -17.25
C ASP A 286 23.60 8.94 -18.24
N GLY A 287 23.62 10.24 -17.90
CA GLY A 287 23.14 11.34 -18.72
C GLY A 287 21.61 11.55 -18.66
N ILE A 288 20.90 10.82 -17.81
CA ILE A 288 19.45 10.90 -17.61
C ILE A 288 19.13 11.95 -16.52
N ASN A 289 18.08 12.75 -16.75
CA ASN A 289 17.53 13.61 -15.71
C ASN A 289 16.58 12.80 -14.83
N LYS A 290 16.95 12.56 -13.57
CA LYS A 290 16.18 11.77 -12.62
C LYS A 290 14.99 12.57 -12.07
N LEU A 291 13.99 11.86 -11.53
CA LEU A 291 12.87 12.47 -10.80
C LEU A 291 13.26 12.71 -9.35
N LYS A 292 12.75 13.79 -8.78
CA LYS A 292 12.95 14.15 -7.38
C LYS A 292 11.65 14.53 -6.69
N LEU A 293 11.65 14.45 -5.38
CA LEU A 293 10.57 14.93 -4.53
C LEU A 293 10.85 16.33 -4.02
N TYR A 294 9.92 17.22 -4.23
CA TYR A 294 9.98 18.59 -3.74
C TYR A 294 8.85 18.86 -2.77
N SER A 295 9.11 19.66 -1.76
CA SER A 295 8.09 20.23 -0.89
C SER A 295 7.82 21.69 -1.26
N ALA A 296 6.57 22.16 -1.04
CA ALA A 296 6.21 23.56 -1.16
C ALA A 296 5.19 23.95 -0.08
N LYS A 297 5.12 25.26 0.22
CA LYS A 297 4.18 25.82 1.22
C LYS A 297 3.25 26.83 0.57
N PHE A 298 2.00 26.83 1.01
CA PHE A 298 0.99 27.80 0.61
C PHE A 298 0.98 28.98 1.59
N ASP A 299 1.25 30.20 1.10
CA ASP A 299 1.32 31.41 1.93
C ASP A 299 -0.06 32.07 2.16
N GLY A 300 -1.14 31.46 1.67
CA GLY A 300 -2.51 31.98 1.69
C GLY A 300 -2.93 32.61 0.36
N SER A 301 -2.02 32.78 -0.59
CA SER A 301 -2.28 33.32 -1.93
C SER A 301 -1.64 32.52 -3.05
N LYS A 302 -0.51 31.91 -2.80
CA LYS A 302 0.27 31.12 -3.79
C LYS A 302 1.09 30.04 -3.09
N TRP A 303 1.48 29.04 -3.86
CA TRP A 303 2.52 28.09 -3.48
C TRP A 303 3.90 28.69 -3.67
N ASP A 304 4.79 28.56 -2.66
CA ASP A 304 6.17 29.07 -2.68
C ASP A 304 7.07 28.19 -1.78
N HIS A 305 8.34 28.57 -1.59
CA HIS A 305 9.33 27.82 -0.81
C HIS A 305 9.43 26.37 -1.29
N ILE A 306 9.89 26.22 -2.56
CA ILE A 306 10.08 24.91 -3.19
C ILE A 306 11.46 24.43 -2.80
N ASP A 307 11.51 23.38 -1.98
CA ASP A 307 12.74 22.74 -1.48
C ASP A 307 12.77 21.25 -1.86
N GLU A 308 13.93 20.77 -2.27
CA GLU A 308 14.20 19.34 -2.52
C GLU A 308 14.21 18.57 -1.20
N LEU A 309 13.72 17.32 -1.20
CA LEU A 309 13.78 16.50 0.00
C LEU A 309 15.21 15.96 0.24
N PRO A 310 15.65 15.83 1.50
CA PRO A 310 17.07 15.63 1.83
C PRO A 310 17.61 14.23 1.49
N PHE A 311 16.77 13.30 1.09
CA PHE A 311 17.16 11.94 0.69
C PHE A 311 17.12 11.71 -0.82
N ASP A 312 16.80 12.73 -1.61
CA ASP A 312 16.88 12.69 -3.06
C ASP A 312 18.35 12.65 -3.54
N SER A 313 18.55 12.17 -4.75
CA SER A 313 19.87 12.08 -5.38
C SER A 313 19.80 12.40 -6.86
N ASP A 314 20.93 12.82 -7.44
CA ASP A 314 21.05 12.96 -8.90
C ASP A 314 21.19 11.61 -9.61
N GLU A 315 21.54 10.53 -8.88
CA GLU A 315 21.84 9.22 -9.43
C GLU A 315 20.65 8.25 -9.48
N TYR A 316 19.61 8.52 -8.69
CA TYR A 316 18.38 7.72 -8.70
C TYR A 316 17.14 8.62 -8.65
N SER A 317 16.00 8.06 -9.04
CA SER A 317 14.72 8.76 -9.02
C SER A 317 14.00 8.52 -7.70
N CYS A 318 13.33 9.56 -7.18
CA CYS A 318 12.30 9.49 -6.17
C CYS A 318 11.01 10.11 -6.70
N GLY A 319 9.87 9.46 -6.46
CA GLY A 319 8.59 9.96 -6.98
C GLY A 319 7.37 9.34 -6.30
N HIS A 320 6.19 9.67 -6.80
CA HIS A 320 4.89 9.14 -6.37
C HIS A 320 4.70 9.20 -4.84
N PRO A 321 4.72 10.39 -4.24
CA PRO A 321 4.62 10.54 -2.79
C PRO A 321 3.21 10.26 -2.27
N SER A 322 3.10 9.65 -1.09
CA SER A 322 1.85 9.48 -0.35
C SER A 322 2.10 9.65 1.15
N LEU A 323 1.49 10.65 1.77
CA LEU A 323 1.54 10.88 3.21
C LEU A 323 0.48 10.04 3.92
N ASN A 324 0.79 9.54 5.12
CA ASN A 324 -0.25 9.03 5.99
C ASN A 324 -1.08 10.17 6.60
N MET A 325 -2.29 9.87 7.10
CA MET A 325 -3.20 10.88 7.66
C MET A 325 -2.59 11.68 8.82
N GLY A 326 -1.70 11.06 9.59
CA GLY A 326 -0.99 11.71 10.70
C GLY A 326 0.11 12.68 10.26
N ASN A 327 0.44 12.74 8.97
CA ASN A 327 1.60 13.48 8.42
C ASN A 327 2.93 13.13 9.10
N THR A 328 3.05 11.91 9.59
CA THR A 328 4.24 11.42 10.30
C THR A 328 5.12 10.54 9.43
N LYS A 329 4.57 10.08 8.30
CA LYS A 329 5.26 9.18 7.36
C LYS A 329 4.95 9.55 5.94
N LEU A 330 5.99 9.49 5.11
CA LEU A 330 5.88 9.61 3.66
C LEU A 330 6.29 8.28 3.02
N TYR A 331 5.40 7.72 2.23
CA TYR A 331 5.66 6.59 1.36
C TYR A 331 5.94 7.12 -0.04
N PHE A 332 6.92 6.55 -0.71
CA PHE A 332 7.33 7.00 -2.04
C PHE A 332 8.01 5.89 -2.81
N VAL A 333 8.20 6.10 -4.09
CA VAL A 333 8.81 5.14 -5.03
C VAL A 333 10.22 5.59 -5.38
N SER A 334 11.16 4.65 -5.45
CA SER A 334 12.52 4.93 -5.87
C SER A 334 13.19 3.72 -6.53
N ASP A 335 14.11 3.99 -7.48
CA ASP A 335 15.05 3.04 -8.06
C ASP A 335 16.44 3.11 -7.37
N MET A 336 16.48 3.62 -6.12
CA MET A 336 17.73 3.74 -5.35
C MET A 336 18.40 2.38 -5.14
N PRO A 337 19.75 2.31 -5.11
CA PRO A 337 20.49 1.08 -4.93
C PRO A 337 20.09 0.32 -3.66
N GLY A 338 19.96 -1.01 -3.79
CA GLY A 338 19.59 -1.89 -2.67
C GLY A 338 18.13 -2.29 -2.64
N GLY A 339 17.33 -1.91 -3.66
CA GLY A 339 15.98 -2.39 -3.89
C GLY A 339 15.93 -3.85 -4.38
N TYR A 340 14.73 -4.35 -4.59
CA TYR A 340 14.47 -5.73 -5.04
C TYR A 340 14.21 -5.82 -6.54
N GLY A 341 13.65 -4.76 -7.15
CA GLY A 341 13.23 -4.74 -8.52
C GLY A 341 13.69 -3.53 -9.33
N GLY A 342 12.82 -3.05 -10.19
CA GLY A 342 13.03 -1.84 -10.96
C GLY A 342 12.83 -0.60 -10.10
N THR A 343 11.60 -0.40 -9.62
CA THR A 343 11.26 0.61 -8.63
C THR A 343 10.59 -0.04 -7.43
N ASP A 344 11.00 0.35 -6.24
CA ASP A 344 10.48 -0.16 -4.98
C ASP A 344 9.78 0.94 -4.18
N ILE A 345 8.87 0.56 -3.30
CA ILE A 345 8.24 1.46 -2.32
C ILE A 345 9.12 1.55 -1.07
N TYR A 346 9.36 2.78 -0.64
CA TYR A 346 10.08 3.15 0.57
C TYR A 346 9.18 3.94 1.51
N VAL A 347 9.50 3.92 2.80
CA VAL A 347 8.88 4.75 3.82
C VAL A 347 9.93 5.58 4.54
N VAL A 348 9.61 6.83 4.85
CA VAL A 348 10.45 7.73 5.64
C VAL A 348 9.62 8.43 6.72
N GLU A 349 10.15 8.51 7.94
CA GLU A 349 9.51 9.19 9.06
C GLU A 349 9.68 10.71 8.95
N TYR A 350 8.64 11.45 9.31
CA TYR A 350 8.63 12.90 9.38
C TYR A 350 8.31 13.40 10.79
N ASN A 351 9.20 14.19 11.36
CA ASN A 351 9.08 14.75 12.70
C ASN A 351 9.19 16.28 12.65
N GLY A 352 8.06 16.96 12.38
CA GLY A 352 7.93 18.41 12.52
C GLY A 352 8.96 19.25 11.75
N GLY A 353 9.29 18.85 10.52
CA GLY A 353 10.26 19.51 9.65
C GLY A 353 11.53 18.72 9.38
N ASN A 354 11.76 17.61 10.06
CA ASN A 354 12.91 16.76 9.88
C ASN A 354 12.52 15.40 9.28
N TRP A 355 13.18 15.02 8.21
CA TRP A 355 13.03 13.72 7.56
C TRP A 355 14.04 12.72 8.14
N GLY A 356 13.58 11.50 8.37
CA GLY A 356 14.43 10.37 8.73
C GLY A 356 15.17 9.80 7.51
N ASN A 357 15.72 8.59 7.67
CA ASN A 357 16.29 7.85 6.55
C ASN A 357 15.22 6.97 5.90
N PRO A 358 15.14 6.92 4.56
CA PRO A 358 14.27 5.99 3.86
C PRO A 358 14.53 4.52 4.23
N LYS A 359 13.46 3.76 4.37
CA LYS A 359 13.48 2.32 4.60
C LYS A 359 12.70 1.64 3.49
N ASN A 360 13.29 0.64 2.83
CA ASN A 360 12.59 -0.20 1.87
C ASN A 360 11.48 -0.99 2.59
N MET A 361 10.27 -1.06 1.99
CA MET A 361 9.11 -1.75 2.59
C MET A 361 9.24 -3.28 2.60
N GLY A 362 10.28 -3.84 2.00
CA GLY A 362 10.59 -5.28 2.04
C GLY A 362 9.86 -6.09 0.98
N ARG A 363 10.18 -7.40 0.94
CA ARG A 363 9.69 -8.33 -0.08
C ARG A 363 8.20 -8.68 0.01
N ASP A 364 7.57 -8.36 1.11
CA ASP A 364 6.13 -8.58 1.28
C ASP A 364 5.31 -7.51 0.50
N ILE A 365 5.96 -6.42 0.06
CA ILE A 365 5.40 -5.35 -0.77
C ILE A 365 6.13 -5.25 -2.09
N ASN A 366 7.48 -5.20 -2.06
CA ASN A 366 8.32 -5.02 -3.23
C ASN A 366 8.70 -6.35 -3.88
N SER A 367 8.73 -6.37 -5.20
CA SER A 367 8.99 -7.54 -6.04
C SER A 367 10.20 -7.34 -6.94
N GLU A 368 10.46 -8.26 -7.84
CA GLU A 368 11.45 -8.10 -8.93
C GLU A 368 10.93 -7.21 -10.09
N GLY A 369 9.70 -6.73 -10.02
CA GLY A 369 9.08 -5.81 -10.98
C GLY A 369 9.23 -4.35 -10.60
N ASN A 370 8.17 -3.60 -10.83
CA ASN A 370 8.05 -2.21 -10.42
C ASN A 370 6.84 -2.07 -9.49
N GLU A 371 7.05 -1.50 -8.34
CA GLU A 371 5.99 -1.04 -7.44
C GLU A 371 5.90 0.47 -7.56
N MET A 372 4.68 0.98 -7.80
CA MET A 372 4.44 2.38 -8.14
C MET A 372 3.17 2.90 -7.49
N PHE A 373 3.02 4.23 -7.40
CA PHE A 373 1.81 4.93 -6.96
C PHE A 373 1.25 4.43 -5.62
N PRO A 374 2.04 4.45 -4.53
CA PRO A 374 1.51 4.12 -3.21
C PRO A 374 0.43 5.10 -2.80
N PHE A 375 -0.61 4.60 -2.15
CA PHE A 375 -1.64 5.36 -1.47
C PHE A 375 -1.90 4.76 -0.09
N ILE A 376 -1.91 5.58 0.94
CA ILE A 376 -2.15 5.16 2.33
C ILE A 376 -3.55 5.61 2.73
N ASP A 377 -4.37 4.66 3.17
CA ASP A 377 -5.73 4.93 3.64
C ASP A 377 -5.76 5.48 5.09
N GLU A 378 -6.96 5.83 5.59
CA GLU A 378 -7.14 6.33 6.95
C GLU A 378 -6.85 5.31 8.07
N PHE A 379 -6.59 4.06 7.72
CA PHE A 379 -6.20 2.99 8.65
C PHE A 379 -4.72 2.63 8.55
N ASP A 380 -3.94 3.45 7.84
CA ASP A 380 -2.52 3.23 7.53
C ASP A 380 -2.25 1.97 6.70
N ASN A 381 -3.23 1.43 5.95
CA ASN A 381 -3.01 0.37 4.98
C ASN A 381 -2.55 0.94 3.63
N ILE A 382 -1.85 0.12 2.86
CA ILE A 382 -1.25 0.56 1.60
C ILE A 382 -1.96 -0.05 0.37
N TYR A 383 -2.22 0.81 -0.60
CA TYR A 383 -2.54 0.44 -1.99
C TYR A 383 -1.37 0.83 -2.87
N PHE A 384 -1.08 0.04 -3.87
CA PHE A 384 -0.01 0.35 -4.83
C PHE A 384 -0.26 -0.37 -6.16
N ALA A 385 0.38 0.09 -7.22
CA ALA A 385 0.36 -0.58 -8.51
C ALA A 385 1.65 -1.38 -8.71
N SER A 386 1.55 -2.57 -9.29
CA SER A 386 2.71 -3.43 -9.55
C SER A 386 2.57 -4.22 -10.85
N ASP A 387 3.70 -4.39 -11.58
CA ASP A 387 3.86 -5.33 -12.69
C ASP A 387 4.68 -6.57 -12.28
N GLY A 388 5.08 -6.66 -11.02
CA GLY A 388 5.87 -7.75 -10.47
C GLY A 388 5.05 -8.76 -9.66
N HIS A 389 3.96 -8.33 -9.03
CA HIS A 389 2.96 -9.23 -8.44
C HIS A 389 2.01 -9.76 -9.50
N ALA A 390 1.50 -10.99 -9.29
CA ALA A 390 0.63 -11.63 -10.28
C ALA A 390 -0.69 -10.87 -10.46
N GLY A 391 -0.93 -10.42 -11.69
CA GLY A 391 -2.04 -9.57 -12.07
C GLY A 391 -2.67 -9.93 -13.41
N LEU A 392 -3.59 -9.08 -13.86
CA LEU A 392 -4.33 -9.25 -15.12
C LEU A 392 -3.58 -8.69 -16.32
N GLY A 393 -2.77 -7.66 -16.13
CA GLY A 393 -2.21 -6.93 -17.24
C GLY A 393 -0.78 -6.44 -17.06
N GLY A 394 -0.63 -5.14 -17.24
CA GLY A 394 0.61 -4.41 -16.99
C GLY A 394 0.75 -4.08 -15.50
N LEU A 395 0.51 -2.82 -15.13
CA LEU A 395 0.35 -2.44 -13.72
C LEU A 395 -1.05 -2.83 -13.25
N ASP A 396 -1.11 -3.55 -12.16
CA ASP A 396 -2.35 -3.86 -11.44
C ASP A 396 -2.32 -3.25 -10.05
N VAL A 397 -3.48 -2.84 -9.51
CA VAL A 397 -3.60 -2.29 -8.16
C VAL A 397 -3.69 -3.43 -7.15
N PHE A 398 -2.87 -3.32 -6.10
CA PHE A 398 -2.81 -4.24 -4.96
C PHE A 398 -3.12 -3.51 -3.66
N TYR A 399 -3.56 -4.28 -2.67
CA TYR A 399 -3.81 -3.86 -1.30
C TYR A 399 -3.04 -4.72 -0.32
N VAL A 400 -2.49 -4.10 0.74
CA VAL A 400 -1.82 -4.78 1.85
C VAL A 400 -2.20 -4.11 3.16
N GLU A 401 -2.58 -4.91 4.15
CA GLU A 401 -2.74 -4.43 5.53
C GLU A 401 -1.37 -4.27 6.17
N LEU A 402 -1.17 -3.10 6.82
CA LEU A 402 0.07 -2.78 7.51
C LEU A 402 -0.13 -2.72 9.03
N GLU A 403 0.86 -3.21 9.76
CA GLU A 403 1.01 -2.97 11.20
C GLU A 403 2.45 -2.51 11.47
N ASN A 404 2.62 -1.30 11.96
CA ASN A 404 3.94 -0.68 12.20
C ASN A 404 4.87 -0.72 10.96
N ASP A 405 4.34 -0.33 9.80
CA ASP A 405 5.01 -0.34 8.49
C ASP A 405 5.45 -1.72 7.98
N ARG A 406 4.86 -2.78 8.50
CA ARG A 406 5.11 -4.14 8.03
C ARG A 406 3.82 -4.74 7.47
N ALA A 407 3.94 -5.43 6.38
CA ALA A 407 2.83 -6.18 5.83
C ALA A 407 2.39 -7.28 6.81
N VAL A 408 1.11 -7.32 7.12
CA VAL A 408 0.48 -8.39 7.92
C VAL A 408 -0.47 -9.25 7.08
N SER A 409 -0.67 -8.87 5.82
CA SER A 409 -1.34 -9.67 4.80
C SER A 409 -0.45 -9.80 3.56
N LEU A 410 -0.72 -10.80 2.73
CA LEU A 410 -0.13 -10.87 1.39
C LEU A 410 -0.76 -9.81 0.48
N PRO A 411 -0.04 -9.33 -0.56
CA PRO A 411 -0.61 -8.43 -1.55
C PRO A 411 -1.85 -9.02 -2.21
N GLU A 412 -2.99 -8.36 -2.02
CA GLU A 412 -4.27 -8.71 -2.61
C GLU A 412 -4.46 -7.92 -3.91
N ASN A 413 -4.52 -8.62 -5.06
CA ASN A 413 -4.92 -8.01 -6.31
C ASN A 413 -6.39 -7.61 -6.25
N LEU A 414 -6.73 -6.34 -6.51
CA LEU A 414 -8.12 -5.86 -6.43
C LEU A 414 -9.04 -6.46 -7.50
N GLY A 415 -8.47 -7.08 -8.51
CA GLY A 415 -9.20 -7.78 -9.57
C GLY A 415 -10.11 -6.87 -10.40
N SER A 416 -10.85 -7.50 -11.33
CA SER A 416 -11.83 -6.80 -12.15
C SER A 416 -13.04 -6.33 -11.29
N PRO A 417 -13.62 -5.12 -11.57
CA PRO A 417 -13.36 -4.24 -12.70
C PRO A 417 -12.34 -3.13 -12.43
N ILE A 418 -11.72 -3.09 -11.24
CA ILE A 418 -10.67 -2.10 -10.92
C ILE A 418 -9.45 -2.40 -11.78
N ASN A 419 -8.93 -3.62 -11.73
CA ASN A 419 -7.86 -4.08 -12.60
C ASN A 419 -8.40 -4.66 -13.91
N SER A 420 -7.63 -4.49 -14.97
CA SER A 420 -7.90 -4.94 -16.34
C SER A 420 -6.67 -5.59 -16.96
N GLU A 421 -6.71 -5.95 -18.25
CA GLU A 421 -5.54 -6.40 -18.99
C GLU A 421 -4.55 -5.28 -19.37
N LYS A 422 -4.82 -4.05 -18.97
CA LYS A 422 -3.99 -2.87 -19.25
C LYS A 422 -3.33 -2.39 -17.96
N ASP A 423 -2.76 -1.19 -18.00
CA ASP A 423 -2.23 -0.57 -16.78
C ASP A 423 -3.38 0.03 -15.96
N ASP A 424 -3.42 -0.32 -14.69
CA ASP A 424 -4.35 0.21 -13.70
C ASP A 424 -3.56 0.65 -12.47
N PHE A 425 -3.64 1.93 -12.09
CA PHE A 425 -2.74 2.50 -11.10
C PHE A 425 -3.28 3.75 -10.41
N SER A 426 -2.51 4.33 -9.50
CA SER A 426 -2.80 5.57 -8.76
C SER A 426 -4.20 5.60 -8.13
N LEU A 427 -4.62 4.49 -7.53
CA LEU A 427 -5.91 4.40 -6.85
C LEU A 427 -5.91 5.22 -5.56
N ILE A 428 -6.99 5.98 -5.36
CA ILE A 428 -7.34 6.64 -4.10
C ILE A 428 -8.76 6.24 -3.70
N THR A 429 -8.99 6.00 -2.41
CA THR A 429 -10.28 5.50 -1.91
C THR A 429 -10.49 5.88 -0.45
N ASP A 430 -11.73 5.69 0.05
CA ASP A 430 -12.00 5.63 1.50
C ASP A 430 -11.55 4.27 2.08
N GLY A 431 -11.29 4.20 3.39
CA GLY A 431 -10.78 2.98 4.03
C GLY A 431 -11.73 1.78 3.97
N ALA A 432 -13.00 1.99 3.63
CA ALA A 432 -13.96 0.92 3.39
C ALA A 432 -14.00 0.48 1.91
N ARG A 433 -13.24 1.13 1.02
CA ARG A 433 -13.25 0.93 -0.43
C ARG A 433 -14.66 1.08 -1.06
N ASN A 434 -15.47 1.98 -0.53
CA ASN A 434 -16.81 2.17 -1.05
C ASN A 434 -16.80 2.94 -2.38
N SER A 435 -15.92 3.92 -2.50
CA SER A 435 -15.77 4.71 -3.71
C SER A 435 -14.37 5.33 -3.80
N GLY A 436 -13.98 5.71 -5.00
CA GLY A 436 -12.70 6.34 -5.23
C GLY A 436 -12.44 6.61 -6.70
N PHE A 437 -11.18 6.88 -6.98
CA PHE A 437 -10.69 7.18 -8.31
C PHE A 437 -9.41 6.39 -8.57
N PHE A 438 -9.13 6.08 -9.82
CA PHE A 438 -7.89 5.48 -10.26
C PHE A 438 -7.60 5.86 -11.71
N ALA A 439 -6.39 5.62 -12.18
CA ALA A 439 -6.02 5.83 -13.57
C ALA A 439 -5.87 4.50 -14.30
N SER A 440 -6.19 4.52 -15.60
CA SER A 440 -6.05 3.34 -16.47
C SER A 440 -5.97 3.73 -17.95
N ASN A 441 -5.18 2.99 -18.73
CA ASN A 441 -5.13 3.13 -20.18
C ASN A 441 -6.02 2.11 -20.92
N ARG A 442 -7.02 1.55 -20.23
CA ARG A 442 -7.93 0.50 -20.75
C ARG A 442 -8.76 0.91 -21.96
N LYS A 443 -9.00 2.20 -22.15
CA LYS A 443 -9.82 2.71 -23.23
C LYS A 443 -9.12 2.61 -24.59
N THR A 444 -7.88 3.00 -24.67
CA THR A 444 -7.09 3.03 -25.89
C THR A 444 -6.00 1.97 -25.92
N GLY A 445 -5.48 1.58 -24.76
CA GLY A 445 -4.38 0.64 -24.59
C GLY A 445 -3.02 1.21 -24.99
N TYR A 446 -2.94 2.52 -25.20
CA TYR A 446 -1.71 3.28 -25.42
C TYR A 446 -1.37 4.10 -24.17
N SER A 447 -0.33 4.92 -24.23
CA SER A 447 0.13 5.77 -23.13
C SER A 447 -0.71 7.05 -22.91
N ASP A 448 -2.01 7.02 -23.21
CA ASP A 448 -2.97 8.03 -22.81
C ASP A 448 -3.82 7.47 -21.68
N ASP A 449 -3.31 7.68 -20.48
CA ASP A 449 -3.96 7.25 -19.25
C ASP A 449 -5.17 8.14 -18.97
N ASP A 450 -6.25 7.55 -18.50
CA ASP A 450 -7.50 8.23 -18.18
C ASP A 450 -7.88 7.99 -16.72
N ILE A 451 -8.50 8.97 -16.08
CA ILE A 451 -9.04 8.84 -14.72
C ILE A 451 -10.44 8.24 -14.76
N TYR A 452 -10.65 7.23 -13.93
CA TYR A 452 -11.91 6.55 -13.70
C TYR A 452 -12.39 6.76 -12.27
N ALA A 453 -13.69 6.87 -12.09
CA ALA A 453 -14.31 6.69 -10.79
C ALA A 453 -14.74 5.23 -10.61
N PHE A 454 -14.63 4.71 -9.41
CA PHE A 454 -15.26 3.45 -9.05
C PHE A 454 -16.20 3.65 -7.86
N GLY A 455 -17.20 2.79 -7.77
CA GLY A 455 -18.12 2.75 -6.64
C GLY A 455 -18.55 1.32 -6.37
N ARG A 456 -18.65 0.97 -5.10
CA ARG A 456 -19.10 -0.34 -4.67
C ARG A 456 -20.60 -0.47 -4.92
N LYS A 457 -20.98 -1.50 -5.66
CA LYS A 457 -22.37 -1.90 -5.76
C LYS A 457 -22.76 -2.57 -4.47
N CYS A 458 -23.84 -2.14 -3.89
CA CYS A 458 -24.36 -2.79 -2.71
C CYS A 458 -25.87 -2.75 -2.69
N ARG A 459 -26.45 -3.70 -1.97
CA ARG A 459 -27.85 -3.66 -1.62
C ARG A 459 -28.00 -2.88 -0.31
N GLU A 460 -28.77 -1.80 -0.32
CA GLU A 460 -29.10 -1.11 0.93
C GLU A 460 -29.98 -2.01 1.80
N LEU A 461 -29.49 -2.29 3.00
CA LEU A 461 -30.27 -2.91 4.06
C LEU A 461 -30.65 -1.84 5.06
N LYS A 462 -31.95 -1.63 5.24
CA LYS A 462 -32.52 -0.85 6.33
C LYS A 462 -32.71 -1.78 7.52
N LEU A 463 -31.86 -1.65 8.53
CA LEU A 463 -31.95 -2.42 9.77
C LEU A 463 -32.62 -1.59 10.83
N MET A 464 -33.63 -2.16 11.49
CA MET A 464 -34.41 -1.51 12.54
C MET A 464 -34.35 -2.33 13.81
N VAL A 465 -34.06 -1.67 14.94
CA VAL A 465 -34.02 -2.32 16.25
C VAL A 465 -35.23 -1.90 17.08
N TYR A 466 -35.99 -2.87 17.57
CA TYR A 466 -37.26 -2.66 18.29
C TYR A 466 -37.21 -3.24 19.71
N ASP A 467 -37.97 -2.61 20.63
CA ASP A 467 -38.37 -3.25 21.88
C ASP A 467 -39.46 -4.31 21.55
N ALA A 468 -39.19 -5.57 21.91
CA ALA A 468 -40.07 -6.70 21.62
C ALA A 468 -41.45 -6.61 22.31
N ASN A 469 -41.58 -5.84 23.42
CA ASN A 469 -42.81 -5.73 24.18
C ASN A 469 -43.66 -4.53 23.76
N THR A 470 -43.01 -3.40 23.45
CA THR A 470 -43.72 -2.16 23.10
C THR A 470 -43.81 -1.95 21.59
N ASN A 471 -42.99 -2.64 20.82
CA ASN A 471 -42.83 -2.48 19.37
C ASN A 471 -42.36 -1.05 18.97
N GLU A 472 -41.73 -0.34 19.90
CA GLU A 472 -41.11 0.95 19.66
C GLU A 472 -39.68 0.78 19.15
N LEU A 473 -39.24 1.66 18.24
CA LEU A 473 -37.86 1.70 17.74
C LEU A 473 -36.90 2.12 18.85
N LEU A 474 -35.71 1.55 18.87
CA LEU A 474 -34.68 1.77 19.90
C LEU A 474 -33.51 2.59 19.34
N PRO A 475 -33.55 3.94 19.51
CA PRO A 475 -32.43 4.81 19.15
C PRO A 475 -31.19 4.53 20.01
N GLY A 476 -30.00 4.55 19.38
CA GLY A 476 -28.74 4.35 20.06
C GLY A 476 -28.40 2.89 20.36
N ALA A 477 -29.20 1.92 19.89
CA ALA A 477 -28.85 0.50 19.97
C ALA A 477 -27.57 0.23 19.15
N GLU A 478 -26.64 -0.51 19.72
CA GLU A 478 -25.41 -0.93 19.05
C GLU A 478 -25.66 -2.23 18.27
N VAL A 479 -25.22 -2.27 17.01
CA VAL A 479 -25.34 -3.45 16.14
C VAL A 479 -23.98 -3.82 15.63
N ARG A 480 -23.50 -5.00 15.99
CA ARG A 480 -22.28 -5.58 15.44
C ARG A 480 -22.60 -6.35 14.19
N LEU A 481 -21.87 -6.02 13.13
CA LEU A 481 -21.93 -6.67 11.85
C LEU A 481 -20.77 -7.65 11.70
N ILE A 482 -21.06 -8.91 11.46
CA ILE A 482 -20.09 -9.98 11.20
C ILE A 482 -20.27 -10.41 9.75
N LYS A 483 -19.19 -10.32 8.96
CA LYS A 483 -19.13 -10.77 7.56
C LYS A 483 -18.34 -12.07 7.49
N ASN A 484 -18.88 -13.12 6.94
CA ASN A 484 -18.23 -14.43 6.79
C ASN A 484 -17.47 -14.91 8.06
N GLY A 485 -17.94 -14.51 9.24
CA GLY A 485 -17.35 -14.85 10.53
C GLY A 485 -16.04 -14.13 10.90
N ILE A 486 -15.50 -13.25 10.06
CA ILE A 486 -14.13 -12.72 10.25
C ILE A 486 -14.11 -11.22 10.63
N ASN A 487 -14.96 -10.37 10.04
CA ASN A 487 -14.92 -8.93 10.26
C ASN A 487 -16.08 -8.44 11.12
N GLN A 488 -15.78 -7.60 12.12
CA GLN A 488 -16.79 -6.96 12.98
C GLN A 488 -16.76 -5.46 12.76
N GLU A 489 -17.86 -4.92 12.21
CA GLU A 489 -18.15 -3.48 12.18
C GLU A 489 -19.18 -3.17 13.27
N LEU A 490 -19.02 -2.05 13.98
CA LEU A 490 -19.97 -1.59 14.99
C LEU A 490 -20.75 -0.40 14.44
N HIS A 491 -22.06 -0.55 14.39
CA HIS A 491 -22.99 0.50 14.00
C HIS A 491 -23.86 0.92 15.18
N LYS A 492 -24.42 2.14 15.14
CA LYS A 492 -25.43 2.60 16.09
C LYS A 492 -26.69 3.01 15.35
N THR A 493 -27.84 2.63 15.89
CA THR A 493 -29.12 3.14 15.37
C THR A 493 -29.19 4.65 15.58
N ASP A 494 -29.70 5.34 14.58
CA ASP A 494 -29.93 6.79 14.59
C ASP A 494 -31.08 7.20 15.54
N GLY A 495 -31.47 8.48 15.50
CA GLY A 495 -32.57 9.01 16.31
C GLY A 495 -33.93 8.39 16.00
N SER A 496 -34.08 7.69 14.88
CA SER A 496 -35.27 6.92 14.50
C SER A 496 -35.14 5.42 14.75
N GLY A 497 -34.08 4.96 15.40
CA GLY A 497 -33.85 3.55 15.68
C GLY A 497 -33.46 2.70 14.45
N GLU A 498 -32.93 3.33 13.41
CA GLU A 498 -32.63 2.74 12.12
C GLU A 498 -31.15 2.83 11.78
N ILE A 499 -30.66 1.89 10.95
CA ILE A 499 -29.32 1.89 10.35
C ILE A 499 -29.47 1.54 8.89
N ASN A 500 -28.81 2.28 8.00
CA ASN A 500 -28.68 1.91 6.60
C ASN A 500 -27.29 1.29 6.37
N ILE A 501 -27.25 0.03 5.93
CA ILE A 501 -26.03 -0.74 5.72
C ILE A 501 -25.95 -1.13 4.25
N CYS A 502 -24.78 -0.90 3.65
CA CYS A 502 -24.45 -1.36 2.31
C CYS A 502 -23.96 -2.79 2.36
N MET A 503 -24.73 -3.75 1.89
CA MET A 503 -24.38 -5.17 1.85
C MET A 503 -23.77 -5.54 0.51
N GLY A 504 -22.54 -6.05 0.51
CA GLY A 504 -21.91 -6.65 -0.68
C GLY A 504 -22.60 -7.96 -1.09
N THR A 505 -22.54 -8.28 -2.37
CA THR A 505 -23.04 -9.56 -2.89
C THR A 505 -22.17 -10.73 -2.47
N GLY A 506 -22.76 -11.90 -2.29
CA GLY A 506 -22.05 -13.15 -2.05
C GLY A 506 -21.45 -13.30 -0.65
N LEU A 507 -21.80 -12.42 0.29
CA LEU A 507 -21.33 -12.44 1.66
C LEU A 507 -22.47 -12.80 2.61
N ASP A 508 -22.19 -13.66 3.59
CA ASP A 508 -23.10 -13.94 4.69
C ASP A 508 -22.90 -12.92 5.81
N TYR A 509 -24.01 -12.41 6.29
CA TYR A 509 -24.02 -11.41 7.35
C TYR A 509 -24.70 -11.93 8.61
N ASN A 510 -24.14 -11.61 9.76
CA ASN A 510 -24.78 -11.80 11.06
C ASN A 510 -24.80 -10.46 11.80
N PHE A 511 -25.97 -10.06 12.25
CA PHE A 511 -26.23 -8.82 12.97
C PHE A 511 -26.52 -9.12 14.44
N ASN A 512 -25.66 -8.68 15.34
CA ASN A 512 -25.85 -8.80 16.78
C ASN A 512 -26.20 -7.44 17.35
N ALA A 513 -27.44 -7.25 17.77
CA ALA A 513 -27.90 -6.01 18.37
C ALA A 513 -27.80 -6.04 19.90
N PHE A 514 -27.34 -4.92 20.47
CA PHE A 514 -27.14 -4.72 21.90
C PHE A 514 -27.71 -3.37 22.32
N MET A 515 -28.33 -3.32 23.47
CA MET A 515 -28.69 -2.07 24.13
C MET A 515 -28.69 -2.27 25.65
N GLU A 516 -28.23 -1.27 26.39
CA GLU A 516 -28.23 -1.35 27.85
C GLU A 516 -29.66 -1.52 28.36
N GLY A 517 -29.87 -2.54 29.19
CA GLY A 517 -31.19 -2.89 29.69
C GLY A 517 -31.99 -3.87 28.87
N TYR A 518 -31.41 -4.39 27.80
CA TYR A 518 -32.04 -5.36 26.92
C TYR A 518 -31.17 -6.64 26.78
N GLU A 519 -31.82 -7.76 26.51
CA GLU A 519 -31.15 -8.97 26.09
C GLU A 519 -30.66 -8.80 24.65
N SER A 520 -29.40 -9.15 24.37
CA SER A 520 -28.87 -9.12 23.01
C SER A 520 -29.60 -10.10 22.12
N ASN A 521 -29.79 -9.75 20.85
CA ASN A 521 -30.37 -10.64 19.86
C ASN A 521 -29.54 -10.63 18.57
N SER A 522 -29.49 -11.78 17.91
CA SER A 522 -28.70 -12.03 16.72
C SER A 522 -29.56 -12.53 15.59
N ILE A 523 -29.37 -12.02 14.38
CA ILE A 523 -30.06 -12.47 13.20
C ILE A 523 -29.07 -12.62 12.04
N GLY A 524 -29.10 -13.80 11.40
CA GLY A 524 -28.35 -14.04 10.17
C GLY A 524 -29.08 -13.54 8.95
N TYR A 525 -28.34 -13.10 7.95
CA TYR A 525 -28.86 -12.73 6.64
C TYR A 525 -27.96 -13.32 5.56
N GLU A 526 -28.49 -14.29 4.82
CA GLU A 526 -27.81 -14.91 3.69
C GLU A 526 -28.08 -14.07 2.44
N ASN A 527 -27.01 -13.51 1.88
CA ASN A 527 -27.07 -12.64 0.71
C ASN A 527 -26.46 -13.33 -0.52
N MET A 528 -27.02 -14.49 -0.89
CA MET A 528 -26.43 -15.36 -1.91
C MET A 528 -26.41 -14.76 -3.32
N TYR A 529 -27.37 -13.94 -3.70
CA TYR A 529 -27.39 -13.26 -5.02
C TYR A 529 -28.22 -11.99 -4.95
N ILE A 530 -27.66 -10.83 -5.36
CA ILE A 530 -28.45 -9.65 -5.66
C ILE A 530 -28.96 -9.80 -7.10
N THR A 531 -30.15 -10.32 -7.25
CA THR A 531 -30.81 -10.44 -8.56
C THR A 531 -31.83 -9.33 -8.83
N GLU A 532 -32.19 -8.53 -7.81
CA GLU A 532 -33.20 -7.48 -7.92
C GLU A 532 -32.75 -6.17 -7.29
N GLU A 533 -33.04 -5.06 -7.98
CA GLU A 533 -32.95 -3.72 -7.44
C GLU A 533 -34.07 -3.53 -6.39
N GLY A 534 -33.69 -3.43 -5.11
CA GLY A 534 -34.65 -3.16 -4.03
C GLY A 534 -33.94 -3.02 -2.68
N ASN A 535 -34.50 -2.15 -1.83
CA ASN A 535 -34.06 -2.00 -0.46
C ASN A 535 -34.53 -3.23 0.34
N ALA A 536 -33.63 -3.88 1.08
CA ALA A 536 -34.01 -4.90 2.05
C ALA A 536 -34.32 -4.26 3.40
N GLU A 537 -35.27 -4.82 4.13
CA GLU A 537 -35.55 -4.43 5.51
C GLU A 537 -35.32 -5.60 6.44
N LEU A 538 -34.63 -5.36 7.55
CA LEU A 538 -34.40 -6.32 8.62
C LEU A 538 -34.79 -5.74 9.97
N LYS A 539 -35.52 -6.53 10.74
CA LYS A 539 -36.01 -6.14 12.09
C LYS A 539 -35.34 -7.01 13.13
N ILE A 540 -34.71 -6.38 14.10
CA ILE A 540 -34.17 -7.08 15.29
C ILE A 540 -34.95 -6.63 16.51
N ASN A 541 -35.58 -7.57 17.18
CA ASN A 541 -36.32 -7.30 18.40
C ASN A 541 -35.44 -7.56 19.62
N LEU A 542 -35.29 -6.58 20.49
CA LEU A 542 -34.64 -6.73 21.79
C LEU A 542 -35.68 -6.84 22.91
N ILE A 543 -35.46 -7.76 23.83
CA ILE A 543 -36.33 -7.95 24.99
C ILE A 543 -35.76 -7.19 26.17
N ALA A 544 -36.55 -6.30 26.80
CA ALA A 544 -36.10 -5.58 27.99
C ALA A 544 -35.66 -6.58 29.05
N SER A 545 -34.40 -6.51 29.45
CA SER A 545 -33.74 -7.46 30.37
C SER A 545 -33.50 -6.83 31.71
N LYS A 546 -33.66 -7.65 32.75
CA LYS A 546 -33.22 -7.37 34.10
C LYS A 546 -31.93 -8.11 34.46
N LEU A 547 -31.25 -8.69 33.46
CA LEU A 547 -30.02 -9.42 33.66
C LEU A 547 -28.83 -8.46 33.86
N PRO A 548 -27.84 -8.86 34.63
CA PRO A 548 -26.61 -8.08 34.77
C PRO A 548 -25.83 -8.06 33.42
N LEU A 549 -25.20 -6.94 33.17
CA LEU A 549 -24.32 -6.74 32.01
C LEU A 549 -22.86 -6.81 32.46
N VAL A 550 -22.04 -7.57 31.80
CA VAL A 550 -20.57 -7.62 31.94
C VAL A 550 -19.95 -7.07 30.68
N LYS A 551 -19.25 -5.94 30.76
CA LYS A 551 -18.63 -5.30 29.61
C LYS A 551 -17.22 -4.79 29.90
N GLY A 552 -16.43 -4.54 28.88
CA GLY A 552 -15.11 -3.95 29.01
C GLY A 552 -14.42 -3.73 27.68
N VAL A 553 -13.17 -3.30 27.75
CA VAL A 553 -12.32 -3.08 26.59
C VAL A 553 -11.01 -3.83 26.78
N ILE A 554 -10.58 -4.52 25.71
CA ILE A 554 -9.25 -5.11 25.65
C ILE A 554 -8.30 -4.07 25.03
N ARG A 555 -7.20 -3.78 25.75
CA ARG A 555 -6.21 -2.80 25.31
C ARG A 555 -4.79 -3.33 25.43
N SER A 556 -3.87 -2.77 24.63
CA SER A 556 -2.44 -2.95 24.88
C SER A 556 -2.06 -2.34 26.22
N GLU A 557 -1.35 -3.07 27.07
CA GLU A 557 -0.82 -2.53 28.35
C GLU A 557 0.27 -1.49 28.12
N LEU A 558 0.89 -1.47 26.96
CA LEU A 558 1.99 -0.57 26.65
C LEU A 558 1.53 0.71 25.95
N THR A 559 0.64 0.61 24.94
CA THR A 559 0.19 1.75 24.14
C THR A 559 -1.18 2.27 24.55
N ASN A 560 -1.92 1.52 25.37
CA ASN A 560 -3.33 1.77 25.71
C ASN A 560 -4.30 1.72 24.52
N GLU A 561 -3.85 1.29 23.33
CA GLU A 561 -4.68 1.14 22.16
C GLU A 561 -5.62 -0.07 22.28
N PRO A 562 -6.81 0.00 21.67
CA PRO A 562 -7.74 -1.13 21.67
C PRO A 562 -7.20 -2.30 20.85
N ILE A 563 -7.42 -3.53 21.30
CA ILE A 563 -7.00 -4.75 20.60
C ILE A 563 -8.23 -5.41 19.96
N ALA A 564 -8.26 -5.40 18.63
CA ALA A 564 -9.24 -6.12 17.83
C ALA A 564 -8.94 -7.62 17.77
N GLY A 565 -9.94 -8.46 17.49
CA GLY A 565 -9.76 -9.89 17.22
C GLY A 565 -9.31 -10.72 18.45
N ALA A 566 -9.36 -10.16 19.65
CA ALA A 566 -9.11 -10.94 20.87
C ALA A 566 -10.36 -11.74 21.24
N THR A 567 -10.21 -13.05 21.46
CA THR A 567 -11.28 -13.90 22.01
C THR A 567 -11.39 -13.64 23.51
N VAL A 568 -12.50 -13.07 23.93
CA VAL A 568 -12.82 -12.88 25.35
C VAL A 568 -13.74 -13.97 25.81
N VAL A 569 -13.40 -14.63 26.93
CA VAL A 569 -14.16 -15.75 27.50
C VAL A 569 -14.61 -15.35 28.89
N LEU A 570 -15.92 -15.39 29.11
CA LEU A 570 -16.55 -15.25 30.43
C LEU A 570 -16.82 -16.63 31.03
N THR A 571 -16.24 -16.95 32.18
CA THR A 571 -16.38 -18.25 32.83
C THR A 571 -17.05 -18.10 34.15
N ASN A 572 -18.12 -18.87 34.40
CA ASN A 572 -18.72 -19.01 35.72
C ASN A 572 -17.91 -20.02 36.55
N THR A 573 -17.29 -19.54 37.63
CA THR A 573 -16.38 -20.38 38.45
C THR A 573 -17.10 -21.47 39.26
N ARG A 574 -18.44 -21.51 39.27
CA ARG A 574 -19.21 -22.50 40.02
C ARG A 574 -19.53 -23.75 39.20
N ASP A 575 -19.91 -23.58 37.95
CA ASP A 575 -20.34 -24.65 37.04
C ASP A 575 -19.48 -24.77 35.77
N GLU A 576 -18.40 -23.98 35.72
CA GLU A 576 -17.43 -23.94 34.63
C GLU A 576 -18.04 -23.60 33.25
N SER A 577 -19.29 -23.13 33.21
CA SER A 577 -19.92 -22.69 31.97
C SER A 577 -19.20 -21.47 31.40
N THR A 578 -18.99 -21.45 30.09
CA THR A 578 -18.27 -20.42 29.38
C THR A 578 -19.12 -19.79 28.28
N GLU A 579 -18.97 -18.49 28.10
CA GLU A 579 -19.45 -17.73 26.95
C GLU A 579 -18.24 -17.03 26.32
N SER A 580 -18.21 -16.88 25.00
CA SER A 580 -17.10 -16.19 24.33
C SER A 580 -17.58 -15.19 23.30
N VAL A 581 -16.79 -14.13 23.12
CA VAL A 581 -16.99 -13.09 22.11
C VAL A 581 -15.63 -12.65 21.58
N ILE A 582 -15.58 -12.23 20.30
CA ILE A 582 -14.37 -11.67 19.70
C ILE A 582 -14.50 -10.15 19.68
N THR A 583 -13.44 -9.43 20.10
CA THR A 583 -13.44 -7.97 20.12
C THR A 583 -13.40 -7.38 18.73
N GLY A 584 -14.17 -6.30 18.51
CA GLY A 584 -14.09 -5.47 17.30
C GLY A 584 -12.89 -4.52 17.30
N LYS A 585 -12.77 -3.66 16.29
CA LYS A 585 -11.68 -2.65 16.15
C LYS A 585 -11.56 -1.72 17.38
N ASP A 586 -12.64 -1.50 18.11
CA ASP A 586 -12.68 -0.71 19.36
C ASP A 586 -12.25 -1.48 20.60
N GLY A 587 -11.89 -2.75 20.46
CA GLY A 587 -11.48 -3.64 21.56
C GLY A 587 -12.60 -3.99 22.55
N ARG A 588 -13.85 -3.60 22.32
CA ARG A 588 -14.95 -3.80 23.26
C ARG A 588 -15.48 -5.22 23.26
N TYR A 589 -15.95 -5.64 24.43
CA TYR A 589 -16.67 -6.89 24.61
C TYR A 589 -17.84 -6.72 25.59
N GLU A 590 -18.85 -7.59 25.46
CA GLU A 590 -20.05 -7.55 26.29
C GLU A 590 -20.66 -8.97 26.44
N PHE A 591 -21.15 -9.27 27.66
CA PHE A 591 -21.86 -10.49 28.02
C PHE A 591 -23.07 -10.18 28.87
N GLN A 592 -24.12 -10.97 28.69
CA GLN A 592 -25.31 -10.94 29.59
C GLN A 592 -25.47 -12.27 30.31
N PRO A 593 -24.72 -12.51 31.43
CA PRO A 593 -24.77 -13.79 32.11
C PRO A 593 -26.12 -14.04 32.72
N ILE A 594 -26.76 -15.14 32.35
CA ILE A 594 -28.10 -15.54 32.85
C ILE A 594 -28.08 -16.20 34.23
N LYS A 595 -26.92 -16.58 34.74
CA LYS A 595 -26.77 -17.27 36.02
C LYS A 595 -26.11 -16.38 37.06
N LYS A 596 -26.56 -16.49 38.32
CA LYS A 596 -25.84 -15.90 39.44
C LYS A 596 -24.56 -16.69 39.71
N GLY A 597 -23.43 -16.03 39.85
CA GLY A 597 -22.17 -16.71 40.13
C GLY A 597 -21.03 -15.76 40.41
N LYS A 598 -19.86 -16.34 40.64
CA LYS A 598 -18.59 -15.64 40.49
C LYS A 598 -18.09 -15.86 39.09
N TYR A 599 -17.68 -14.81 38.46
CA TYR A 599 -17.22 -14.86 37.09
C TYR A 599 -15.77 -14.43 36.97
N VAL A 600 -15.11 -15.03 35.97
CA VAL A 600 -13.77 -14.68 35.54
C VAL A 600 -13.87 -14.34 34.04
N VAL A 601 -13.21 -13.26 33.64
CA VAL A 601 -13.06 -12.92 32.22
C VAL A 601 -11.61 -13.11 31.83
N SER A 602 -11.40 -13.79 30.70
CA SER A 602 -10.08 -14.05 30.11
C SER A 602 -10.03 -13.52 28.68
N ALA A 603 -8.94 -12.88 28.30
CA ALA A 603 -8.68 -12.47 26.91
C ALA A 603 -7.53 -13.29 26.35
N VAL A 604 -7.73 -13.85 25.15
CA VAL A 604 -6.76 -14.68 24.43
C VAL A 604 -6.66 -14.19 23.00
N LYS A 605 -5.44 -13.97 22.53
CA LYS A 605 -5.12 -13.69 21.12
C LYS A 605 -3.76 -14.30 20.79
N GLU A 606 -3.60 -14.80 19.58
CA GLU A 606 -2.32 -15.32 19.10
C GLU A 606 -1.21 -14.28 19.27
N LYS A 607 -0.02 -14.69 19.68
CA LYS A 607 1.14 -13.84 19.98
C LYS A 607 0.93 -12.80 21.09
N TYR A 608 -0.16 -12.89 21.87
CA TYR A 608 -0.41 -12.05 23.04
C TYR A 608 -0.41 -12.88 24.32
N ALA A 609 0.06 -12.28 25.40
CA ALA A 609 -0.05 -12.89 26.71
C ALA A 609 -1.51 -12.96 27.16
N THR A 610 -1.98 -14.16 27.50
CA THR A 610 -3.33 -14.34 28.05
C THR A 610 -3.49 -13.58 29.36
N ASN A 611 -4.53 -12.76 29.47
CA ASN A 611 -4.88 -12.06 30.70
C ASN A 611 -6.22 -12.56 31.23
N THR A 612 -6.30 -12.74 32.55
CA THR A 612 -7.48 -13.23 33.25
C THR A 612 -7.73 -12.42 34.51
N GLU A 613 -8.96 -11.88 34.66
CA GLU A 613 -9.36 -11.06 35.77
C GLU A 613 -10.67 -11.56 36.41
N GLN A 614 -10.82 -11.37 37.72
CA GLN A 614 -12.01 -11.76 38.43
C GLN A 614 -13.01 -10.60 38.47
N ILE A 615 -14.22 -10.84 37.97
CA ILE A 615 -15.35 -9.89 38.10
C ILE A 615 -16.00 -9.94 39.49
N GLY A 616 -15.77 -11.03 40.24
CA GLY A 616 -16.38 -11.25 41.52
C GLY A 616 -17.81 -11.80 41.43
N LYS A 617 -18.66 -11.47 42.42
CA LYS A 617 -20.01 -12.02 42.55
C LYS A 617 -21.01 -11.21 41.74
N VAL A 618 -21.41 -11.70 40.60
CA VAL A 618 -22.50 -11.12 39.80
C VAL A 618 -23.83 -11.48 40.43
N LYS A 619 -24.61 -10.46 40.82
CA LYS A 619 -25.94 -10.60 41.43
C LYS A 619 -26.97 -10.07 40.45
N ALA A 620 -27.90 -10.91 40.03
CA ALA A 620 -29.10 -10.46 39.34
C ALA A 620 -30.01 -9.80 40.36
N LYS A 621 -30.13 -8.49 40.38
CA LYS A 621 -31.16 -7.80 41.15
C LYS A 621 -32.42 -7.64 40.30
N ARG A 622 -33.56 -8.06 40.84
CA ARG A 622 -34.88 -8.05 40.14
C ARG A 622 -35.40 -6.65 39.77
N LYS A 623 -34.76 -5.57 40.17
CA LYS A 623 -35.29 -4.20 40.00
C LYS A 623 -34.33 -3.21 39.32
N GLU A 624 -33.05 -3.57 39.10
CA GLU A 624 -32.06 -2.66 38.52
C GLU A 624 -31.12 -3.43 37.62
N ASN A 625 -30.87 -2.88 36.44
CA ASN A 625 -29.79 -3.35 35.54
C ASN A 625 -28.46 -3.06 36.26
N THR A 626 -27.65 -4.07 36.48
CA THR A 626 -26.34 -3.91 37.08
C THR A 626 -25.25 -4.16 36.06
N THR A 627 -24.50 -3.13 35.73
CA THR A 627 -23.34 -3.24 34.84
C THR A 627 -22.08 -3.52 35.64
N TYR A 628 -21.32 -4.51 35.21
CA TYR A 628 -19.98 -4.83 35.69
C TYR A 628 -18.99 -4.49 34.63
N GLU A 629 -18.12 -3.53 34.83
CA GLU A 629 -17.11 -3.12 33.89
C GLU A 629 -15.75 -3.70 34.28
N GLN A 630 -15.12 -4.43 33.35
CA GLN A 630 -13.80 -5.02 33.53
C GLN A 630 -12.97 -4.84 32.27
N ASN A 631 -12.02 -3.94 32.31
CA ASN A 631 -11.05 -3.76 31.23
C ASN A 631 -9.86 -4.72 31.42
N LEU A 632 -9.33 -5.29 30.34
CA LEU A 632 -8.12 -6.12 30.39
C LEU A 632 -7.05 -5.54 29.48
N GLY A 633 -5.81 -5.56 29.98
CA GLY A 633 -4.63 -5.25 29.18
C GLY A 633 -3.98 -6.53 28.66
N MET A 634 -3.42 -6.51 27.46
CA MET A 634 -2.62 -7.60 26.89
C MET A 634 -1.29 -7.06 26.40
N ILE A 635 -0.27 -7.92 26.32
CA ILE A 635 1.07 -7.59 25.84
C ILE A 635 1.39 -8.52 24.67
N ALA A 636 1.93 -7.98 23.57
CA ALA A 636 2.27 -8.74 22.38
C ALA A 636 3.74 -9.23 22.38
N GLU A 637 3.99 -10.34 21.70
CA GLU A 637 5.36 -10.73 21.31
C GLU A 637 5.94 -9.68 20.35
N GLY A 638 7.22 -9.38 20.55
CA GLY A 638 7.92 -8.37 19.77
C GLY A 638 7.84 -6.96 20.35
N ASP A 639 6.90 -6.70 21.24
CA ASP A 639 6.78 -5.40 21.90
C ASP A 639 8.09 -4.99 22.59
N ILE A 640 8.49 -3.74 22.37
CA ILE A 640 9.67 -3.13 23.02
C ILE A 640 9.18 -1.97 23.85
N PHE A 641 9.44 -2.00 25.13
CA PHE A 641 9.15 -0.88 25.99
C PHE A 641 10.38 -0.39 26.72
N ARG A 642 10.43 0.92 26.89
CA ARG A 642 11.45 1.63 27.62
C ARG A 642 10.91 1.94 29.00
N ILE A 643 11.64 1.55 30.05
CA ILE A 643 11.33 2.05 31.36
C ILE A 643 12.17 3.31 31.55
N GLU A 644 11.52 4.44 31.68
CA GLU A 644 12.19 5.71 31.95
C GLU A 644 12.92 5.62 33.31
N ASN A 645 14.07 6.29 33.41
CA ASN A 645 14.88 6.35 34.63
C ASN A 645 15.68 5.10 35.01
N ILE A 646 15.86 4.11 34.14
CA ILE A 646 16.91 3.09 34.36
C ILE A 646 18.26 3.65 33.90
N TYR A 647 18.82 4.51 34.74
CA TYR A 647 20.09 5.17 34.50
C TYR A 647 21.23 4.49 35.24
N TYR A 648 22.41 4.61 34.66
CA TYR A 648 23.66 4.14 35.25
C TYR A 648 24.62 5.31 35.43
N ASN A 649 25.47 5.23 36.44
CA ASN A 649 26.61 6.15 36.56
C ASN A 649 27.57 5.94 35.37
N TYR A 650 28.27 7.00 34.99
CA TYR A 650 29.26 6.93 33.89
C TYR A 650 30.27 5.81 34.12
N GLY A 651 30.47 4.94 33.13
CA GLY A 651 31.39 3.80 33.20
C GLY A 651 31.01 2.71 34.21
N LYS A 652 29.83 2.73 34.83
CA LYS A 652 29.38 1.73 35.80
C LYS A 652 28.24 0.87 35.24
N SER A 653 28.18 -0.39 35.67
CA SER A 653 27.10 -1.34 35.39
C SER A 653 26.18 -1.55 36.61
N GLU A 654 26.50 -0.96 37.75
CA GLU A 654 25.69 -1.09 38.95
C GLU A 654 24.38 -0.31 38.82
N ILE A 655 23.24 -0.99 39.12
CA ILE A 655 21.91 -0.40 39.05
C ILE A 655 21.74 0.60 40.20
N ARG A 656 21.44 1.84 39.87
CA ARG A 656 21.20 2.92 40.85
C ARG A 656 19.96 2.64 41.69
N LYS A 657 19.87 3.31 42.85
CA LYS A 657 18.75 3.12 43.80
C LYS A 657 17.40 3.57 43.20
N ASP A 658 17.39 4.63 42.43
CA ASP A 658 16.21 5.12 41.68
C ASP A 658 15.79 4.11 40.60
N ALA A 659 16.69 3.60 39.79
CA ALA A 659 16.44 2.58 38.76
C ALA A 659 15.90 1.26 39.38
N ARG A 660 16.37 0.87 40.58
CA ARG A 660 15.82 -0.30 41.27
C ARG A 660 14.34 -0.12 41.66
N LYS A 661 13.95 1.09 42.13
CA LYS A 661 12.54 1.41 42.43
C LYS A 661 11.69 1.32 41.16
N GLU A 662 12.20 1.81 40.07
CA GLU A 662 11.49 1.77 38.77
C GLU A 662 11.28 0.33 38.27
N LEU A 663 12.31 -0.51 38.37
CA LEU A 663 12.17 -1.94 38.09
C LEU A 663 11.17 -2.64 39.01
N ASP A 664 11.16 -2.32 40.31
CA ASP A 664 10.24 -2.91 41.26
C ASP A 664 8.79 -2.45 41.06
N ASN A 665 8.57 -1.23 40.60
CA ASN A 665 7.23 -0.65 40.44
C ASN A 665 6.61 -0.91 39.08
N THR A 666 7.42 -1.05 38.03
CA THR A 666 6.96 -1.13 36.65
C THR A 666 7.16 -2.53 36.04
N LEU A 667 8.39 -3.04 35.95
CA LEU A 667 8.65 -4.29 35.24
C LEU A 667 8.33 -5.55 36.08
N LEU A 668 8.67 -5.53 37.36
CA LEU A 668 8.46 -6.69 38.21
C LEU A 668 6.98 -7.09 38.38
N PRO A 669 6.01 -6.15 38.49
CA PRO A 669 4.59 -6.49 38.47
C PRO A 669 4.13 -7.13 37.16
N ILE A 670 4.60 -6.64 36.03
CA ILE A 670 4.31 -7.18 34.70
C ILE A 670 4.83 -8.62 34.58
N LEU A 671 6.09 -8.87 34.94
CA LEU A 671 6.68 -10.21 34.89
C LEU A 671 6.01 -11.20 35.87
N LYS A 672 5.44 -10.73 36.96
CA LYS A 672 4.67 -11.57 37.89
C LYS A 672 3.24 -11.82 37.37
N LYS A 673 2.65 -10.83 36.72
CA LYS A 673 1.31 -10.96 36.12
C LYS A 673 1.33 -11.98 34.95
N TYR A 674 2.40 -12.00 34.16
CA TYR A 674 2.56 -12.88 33.01
C TYR A 674 3.68 -13.91 33.24
N PRO A 675 3.43 -15.00 34.00
CA PRO A 675 4.47 -15.96 34.42
C PRO A 675 5.12 -16.75 33.26
N ASN A 676 4.44 -16.86 32.14
CA ASN A 676 4.95 -17.55 30.95
C ASN A 676 5.66 -16.63 29.94
N MET A 677 5.76 -15.34 30.24
CA MET A 677 6.43 -14.38 29.38
C MET A 677 7.93 -14.41 29.57
N ALA A 678 8.69 -14.46 28.45
CA ALA A 678 10.14 -14.32 28.42
C ALA A 678 10.52 -12.98 27.77
N ILE A 679 11.54 -12.32 28.28
CA ILE A 679 11.98 -11.01 27.81
C ILE A 679 13.48 -10.95 27.55
N GLU A 680 13.88 -10.09 26.62
CA GLU A 680 15.25 -9.65 26.42
C GLU A 680 15.47 -8.29 27.07
N ILE A 681 16.49 -8.20 27.91
CA ILE A 681 16.94 -6.95 28.52
C ILE A 681 18.06 -6.39 27.65
N ARG A 682 17.78 -5.28 26.97
CA ARG A 682 18.63 -4.63 25.98
C ARG A 682 19.26 -3.37 26.57
N SER A 683 20.53 -3.39 26.84
CA SER A 683 21.25 -2.24 27.40
C SER A 683 22.14 -1.57 26.37
N HIS A 684 22.19 -0.24 26.43
CA HIS A 684 22.90 0.62 25.49
C HIS A 684 23.84 1.58 26.23
N THR A 685 24.87 2.03 25.50
CA THR A 685 25.78 3.08 25.94
C THR A 685 25.64 4.34 25.06
N ASP A 686 26.26 5.41 25.48
CA ASP A 686 26.60 6.49 24.55
C ASP A 686 27.92 6.15 23.82
N SER A 687 28.31 6.99 22.85
CA SER A 687 29.43 6.76 21.95
C SER A 687 30.80 7.27 22.48
N ARG A 688 30.90 7.76 23.71
CA ARG A 688 32.11 8.45 24.22
C ARG A 688 33.27 7.56 24.60
N SER A 689 33.19 6.26 24.49
CA SER A 689 34.21 5.29 24.78
C SER A 689 34.41 4.33 23.61
N GLY A 690 35.52 3.60 23.57
CA GLY A 690 35.75 2.65 22.47
C GLY A 690 34.66 1.57 22.37
N THR A 691 34.36 1.12 21.18
CA THR A 691 33.26 0.18 20.85
C THR A 691 33.30 -1.10 21.68
N ASP A 692 34.47 -1.72 21.85
CA ASP A 692 34.63 -2.94 22.67
C ASP A 692 34.30 -2.69 24.14
N PHE A 693 34.73 -1.53 24.68
CA PHE A 693 34.41 -1.14 26.04
C PHE A 693 32.91 -0.91 26.20
N ASN A 694 32.28 -0.22 25.24
CA ASN A 694 30.85 0.06 25.24
C ASN A 694 30.05 -1.24 25.12
N GLN A 695 30.50 -2.19 24.30
CA GLN A 695 29.89 -3.51 24.21
C GLN A 695 29.95 -4.24 25.55
N ALA A 696 31.14 -4.38 26.15
CA ALA A 696 31.31 -5.05 27.44
C ALA A 696 30.54 -4.35 28.57
N LEU A 697 30.46 -3.01 28.58
CA LEU A 697 29.73 -2.24 29.57
C LEU A 697 28.24 -2.47 29.47
N SER A 698 27.68 -2.48 28.25
CA SER A 698 26.27 -2.73 28.01
C SER A 698 25.87 -4.17 28.38
N ASP A 699 26.70 -5.16 28.06
CA ASP A 699 26.51 -6.56 28.46
C ASP A 699 26.43 -6.69 29.99
N ASN A 700 27.37 -6.04 30.69
CA ASN A 700 27.40 -6.08 32.17
C ASN A 700 26.16 -5.37 32.78
N ARG A 701 25.65 -4.29 32.16
CA ARG A 701 24.43 -3.63 32.60
C ARG A 701 23.21 -4.53 32.43
N ALA A 702 23.06 -5.18 31.27
CA ALA A 702 21.97 -6.12 31.03
C ALA A 702 22.01 -7.29 32.02
N LYS A 703 23.17 -7.88 32.27
CA LYS A 703 23.39 -8.94 33.26
C LYS A 703 23.07 -8.49 34.68
N ALA A 704 23.38 -7.23 35.04
CA ALA A 704 23.04 -6.69 36.36
C ALA A 704 21.53 -6.60 36.56
N VAL A 705 20.74 -6.23 35.53
CA VAL A 705 19.28 -6.21 35.57
C VAL A 705 18.72 -7.63 35.70
N VAL A 706 19.22 -8.60 34.93
CA VAL A 706 18.84 -10.02 35.07
C VAL A 706 19.09 -10.51 36.49
N ALA A 707 20.27 -10.30 37.03
CA ALA A 707 20.61 -10.71 38.41
C ALA A 707 19.71 -10.02 39.45
N TYR A 708 19.33 -8.77 39.23
CA TYR A 708 18.41 -8.05 40.11
C TYR A 708 17.00 -8.66 40.09
N LEU A 709 16.45 -8.94 38.89
CA LEU A 709 15.12 -9.55 38.74
C LEU A 709 15.09 -10.98 39.25
N ALA A 710 16.16 -11.75 39.05
CA ALA A 710 16.29 -13.11 39.58
C ALA A 710 16.23 -13.12 41.11
N LYS A 711 16.90 -12.17 41.82
CA LYS A 711 16.81 -11.99 43.27
C LYS A 711 15.39 -11.60 43.75
N ARG A 712 14.54 -11.10 42.84
CA ARG A 712 13.12 -10.77 43.09
C ARG A 712 12.15 -11.92 42.79
N GLY A 713 12.68 -13.10 42.45
CA GLY A 713 11.91 -14.32 42.22
C GLY A 713 11.47 -14.55 40.77
N ILE A 714 12.05 -13.82 39.79
CA ILE A 714 11.84 -14.11 38.37
C ILE A 714 12.85 -15.16 37.93
N SER A 715 12.40 -16.24 37.28
CA SER A 715 13.27 -17.29 36.76
C SER A 715 14.27 -16.75 35.74
N GLU A 716 15.55 -17.08 35.88
CA GLU A 716 16.58 -16.64 34.92
C GLU A 716 16.33 -17.18 33.50
N GLY A 717 15.70 -18.33 33.35
CA GLY A 717 15.32 -18.89 32.03
C GLY A 717 14.34 -18.01 31.25
N ARG A 718 13.69 -17.04 31.90
CA ARG A 718 12.79 -16.06 31.28
C ARG A 718 13.50 -14.77 30.86
N LEU A 719 14.78 -14.60 31.16
CA LEU A 719 15.50 -13.36 31.06
C LEU A 719 16.73 -13.53 30.15
N LEU A 720 16.77 -12.89 29.01
CA LEU A 720 17.94 -12.81 28.13
C LEU A 720 18.63 -11.45 28.38
N ALA A 721 19.91 -11.46 28.66
CA ALA A 721 20.72 -10.25 28.77
C ALA A 721 21.45 -9.98 27.46
N SER A 722 21.25 -8.83 26.85
CA SER A 722 21.91 -8.42 25.61
C SER A 722 22.43 -6.99 25.71
N GLY A 723 23.74 -6.82 25.53
CA GLY A 723 24.36 -5.51 25.36
C GLY A 723 24.44 -5.14 23.89
N TYR A 724 24.14 -3.90 23.57
CA TYR A 724 24.19 -3.36 22.22
C TYR A 724 25.24 -2.26 22.05
N GLY A 725 26.05 -2.01 23.09
CA GLY A 725 27.05 -0.94 23.05
C GLY A 725 26.42 0.38 22.59
N GLU A 726 27.10 1.02 21.68
CA GLU A 726 26.70 2.25 20.98
C GLU A 726 26.04 2.00 19.62
N ALA A 727 25.84 0.73 19.22
CA ALA A 727 25.35 0.39 17.89
C ALA A 727 23.93 0.91 17.58
N MET A 728 23.15 1.23 18.62
CA MET A 728 21.75 1.67 18.48
C MET A 728 21.52 2.98 19.22
N LEU A 729 22.14 4.06 18.77
CA LEU A 729 21.93 5.40 19.30
C LEU A 729 20.50 5.88 18.93
N VAL A 730 19.87 6.60 19.85
CA VAL A 730 18.51 7.18 19.62
C VAL A 730 18.56 8.64 19.14
N ASN A 731 19.78 9.16 18.93
CA ASN A 731 20.01 10.52 18.43
C ASN A 731 21.34 10.56 17.65
N GLY A 732 21.63 11.69 17.01
CA GLY A 732 22.85 11.85 16.19
C GLY A 732 24.18 11.99 16.95
N CYS A 733 24.26 11.56 18.23
CA CYS A 733 25.48 11.66 19.04
C CYS A 733 26.42 10.47 18.84
N SER A 734 26.87 10.26 17.61
CA SER A 734 27.89 9.25 17.26
C SER A 734 29.30 9.73 17.62
N ASP A 735 30.31 8.87 17.41
CA ASP A 735 31.71 9.18 17.65
C ASP A 735 32.14 10.47 16.93
N GLY A 736 32.84 11.32 17.68
CA GLY A 736 33.34 12.60 17.18
C GLY A 736 32.29 13.72 17.10
N VAL A 737 31.03 13.48 17.41
CA VAL A 737 29.97 14.49 17.44
C VAL A 737 29.87 15.11 18.85
N ASP A 738 30.02 16.41 18.94
CA ASP A 738 29.87 17.14 20.20
C ASP A 738 28.38 17.26 20.58
N CYS A 739 28.01 16.60 21.66
CA CYS A 739 26.64 16.54 22.17
C CYS A 739 26.57 16.92 23.66
N SER A 740 25.44 17.50 24.05
CA SER A 740 25.15 17.78 25.44
C SER A 740 25.02 16.49 26.27
N GLU A 741 25.35 16.55 27.57
CA GLU A 741 25.23 15.40 28.50
C GLU A 741 23.79 14.81 28.50
N GLY A 742 22.77 15.67 28.36
CA GLY A 742 21.38 15.21 28.25
C GLY A 742 21.13 14.31 27.01
N LYS A 743 21.72 14.63 25.86
CA LYS A 743 21.63 13.81 24.67
C LYS A 743 22.39 12.49 24.82
N HIS A 744 23.57 12.50 25.44
CA HIS A 744 24.30 11.28 25.79
C HIS A 744 23.53 10.42 26.80
N GLN A 745 22.85 11.04 27.76
CA GLN A 745 22.03 10.32 28.75
C GLN A 745 20.89 9.53 28.08
N LEU A 746 20.28 10.03 27.03
CA LEU A 746 19.23 9.31 26.29
C LEU A 746 19.76 8.01 25.64
N ASN A 747 21.02 7.98 25.23
CA ASN A 747 21.65 6.77 24.68
C ASN A 747 22.00 5.75 25.75
N ARG A 748 22.29 6.16 26.98
CA ARG A 748 22.55 5.25 28.13
C ARG A 748 21.25 4.74 28.74
N ARG A 749 20.58 3.86 28.02
CA ARG A 749 19.25 3.35 28.35
C ARG A 749 19.21 1.83 28.44
N THR A 750 18.14 1.33 29.05
CA THR A 750 17.76 -0.08 28.99
C THR A 750 16.35 -0.22 28.46
N GLU A 751 16.19 -1.08 27.49
CA GLU A 751 14.92 -1.45 26.85
C GLU A 751 14.59 -2.91 27.16
N PHE A 752 13.32 -3.26 27.09
CA PHE A 752 12.83 -4.62 27.32
C PHE A 752 12.01 -5.05 26.11
N LYS A 753 12.43 -6.13 25.46
CA LYS A 753 11.71 -6.71 24.32
C LYS A 753 11.03 -7.99 24.76
N ILE A 754 9.76 -8.15 24.45
CA ILE A 754 9.01 -9.39 24.66
C ILE A 754 9.47 -10.41 23.62
N LEU A 755 10.06 -11.51 24.06
CA LEU A 755 10.52 -12.58 23.17
C LEU A 755 9.43 -13.63 22.93
N ASN A 756 8.69 -13.93 23.97
CA ASN A 756 7.67 -14.96 23.97
C ASN A 756 6.67 -14.70 25.10
N VAL A 757 5.40 -14.97 24.87
CA VAL A 757 4.33 -14.77 25.87
C VAL A 757 3.76 -16.07 26.43
N ASN A 758 4.05 -17.23 25.82
CA ASN A 758 3.46 -18.52 26.16
C ASN A 758 4.47 -19.56 26.65
N GLU A 759 5.76 -19.34 26.45
CA GLU A 759 6.81 -20.26 26.89
C GLU A 759 7.75 -19.56 27.90
N PRO A 760 7.89 -20.07 29.15
CA PRO A 760 8.68 -19.39 30.18
C PRO A 760 10.19 -19.58 30.02
N THR A 761 10.65 -19.92 28.84
CA THR A 761 12.08 -20.18 28.55
C THR A 761 12.53 -19.42 27.30
N VAL A 762 13.68 -18.78 27.41
CA VAL A 762 14.37 -18.18 26.25
C VAL A 762 15.09 -19.33 25.51
N LYS A 763 14.73 -19.56 24.24
CA LYS A 763 15.54 -20.43 23.37
C LYS A 763 16.87 -19.69 23.12
N LYS A 764 17.98 -20.33 23.49
CA LYS A 764 19.30 -19.85 23.06
C LYS A 764 19.53 -20.43 21.67
N ASP A 765 19.48 -19.56 20.67
CA ASP A 765 19.97 -19.89 19.33
C ASP A 765 21.49 -19.99 19.35
#